data_e95093f2559f8f532f17fef6d4cb777f
#
_entry.id   e95093f2559f8f532f17fef6d4cb777f
#
_cell.length_a   1.000
_cell.length_b   1.000
_cell.length_c   1.000
_cell.angle_alpha   90.00
_cell.angle_beta   90.00
_cell.angle_gamma   90.00
#
_symmetry.space_group_name_H-M   'P 1'
#
loop_
_entity.id
_entity.type
_entity.pdbx_description
1 polymer ?
#
loop_
_entity_poly.entity_id
_entity_poly.type
_entity_poly.pdbx_seq_one_letter_code
_entity_poly.pdbx_strand_id
1 'polypeptide(L)'
;MRQKNQWLIGIVAIAMLVYTCKVTQSVVQRDENGNIIADKNPNTEPLSPRKSLKKMYLQKGYRLELVASEPMIHEPVAIAWDGNGRLFVAEMNTYMQDIDGKNQMSPICSVKRLEDTNGDGVMDKSVIFIDSLVLPRMLLTLDDRLIVSETNVKHLYSYRDTNGDGVADEKKLIFRNDEVSRNNLEHQRSGLIWNLDNKIYVTYENVRYVYDRVNDVFKTESLIEGSRGQWGLTNDDYGRLFYSQAGSEVPALDFQQNPFYGRLDLKNQYSRDFLEVWPIIATPDVQGGVGRLRPADSTLNHFTAVAGQSIYRGNSLPAVLKGDLLIPEPVGRLIRRAKVINTDGKITLENAYQKEEFIASADMNFRPVNTATGPDGCLYIVDMYRGIIQEGNWTRPGSFLRRQILGRQLDKNIGRGRIYRLVHDDIKPDRTLPRMLSLPSSQLIKYLSHPNGWWRDNAQKLMVVRGDKSIAPQLAAVATTSESELARIHALWTLKGLGALNNETLMQALKDNAPQVRRTAVWISEEEAIKGNEQVIKALDALKRDPSADVRFQLALSLRFSKSETAQNIVKELLALNAGNELMTESQKKYEEGIRTRALADENSKTMTAEEQRLVQRGAVFFNQLCVTCHGADGKGVLNQNKEMPAPPLAGSKNVNGDPEKLVKVLLHGLTGPVEGKVYSDIMPPLGGNDDQYIASVLSYIRKNLAGNNAPIVKPSDVKKVRDATAGRSKFWTWAELNQ
;
A
#
# COMPACT_ATOMS: atom_id res chain seq x y z
N MET A 1 -22.54 65.53 57.82
CA MET A 1 -21.25 64.95 57.44
C MET A 1 -21.34 63.44 57.40
N ARG A 2 -21.53 62.87 56.26
CA ARG A 2 -21.40 61.42 56.00
C ARG A 2 -20.96 61.24 54.56
N GLN A 3 -19.70 60.86 54.34
CA GLN A 3 -19.14 60.50 53.06
C GLN A 3 -19.67 59.13 52.65
N LYS A 4 -20.22 58.99 51.43
CA LYS A 4 -20.53 57.74 50.81
C LYS A 4 -19.35 57.29 49.96
N ASN A 5 -18.70 56.19 50.30
CA ASN A 5 -17.74 55.48 49.47
C ASN A 5 -18.49 54.68 48.41
N GLN A 6 -18.32 55.01 47.14
CA GLN A 6 -18.74 54.14 46.01
C GLN A 6 -17.55 53.24 45.61
N TRP A 7 -17.76 51.95 45.72
CA TRP A 7 -16.85 50.99 45.17
C TRP A 7 -17.17 50.77 43.68
N LEU A 8 -16.23 51.16 42.78
CA LEU A 8 -16.27 50.76 41.38
C LEU A 8 -15.70 49.36 41.26
N ILE A 9 -16.54 48.40 40.92
CA ILE A 9 -16.12 47.04 40.48
C ILE A 9 -15.76 47.15 39.01
N GLY A 10 -14.47 47.18 38.69
CA GLY A 10 -13.97 47.06 37.34
C GLY A 10 -14.02 45.61 36.87
N ILE A 11 -14.92 45.27 35.97
CA ILE A 11 -14.93 43.99 35.24
C ILE A 11 -13.84 44.09 34.17
N VAL A 12 -12.71 43.42 34.43
CA VAL A 12 -11.69 43.19 33.37
C VAL A 12 -12.15 42.03 32.52
N ALA A 13 -12.75 42.31 31.38
CA ALA A 13 -13.00 41.30 30.36
C ALA A 13 -11.67 40.92 29.70
N ILE A 14 -11.12 39.78 30.08
CA ILE A 14 -9.99 39.15 29.36
C ILE A 14 -10.55 38.63 28.06
N ALA A 15 -10.44 39.39 26.98
CA ALA A 15 -10.65 38.89 25.64
C ALA A 15 -9.48 37.95 25.30
N MET A 16 -9.73 36.62 25.39
CA MET A 16 -8.82 35.66 24.76
C MET A 16 -8.86 35.85 23.26
N LEU A 17 -7.91 36.61 22.75
CA LEU A 17 -7.60 36.63 21.31
C LEU A 17 -7.03 35.26 20.96
N VAL A 18 -7.87 34.42 20.40
CA VAL A 18 -7.42 33.21 19.67
C VAL A 18 -6.72 33.72 18.42
N TYR A 19 -5.44 33.96 18.52
CA TYR A 19 -4.59 34.17 17.34
C TYR A 19 -4.51 32.83 16.60
N THR A 20 -5.40 32.59 15.66
CA THR A 20 -5.18 31.62 14.59
C THR A 20 -4.00 32.13 13.77
N CYS A 21 -2.81 31.68 14.14
CA CYS A 21 -1.60 31.98 13.38
C CYS A 21 -1.75 31.28 12.02
N LYS A 22 -2.22 32.02 11.00
CA LYS A 22 -2.11 31.57 9.61
C LYS A 22 -0.63 31.33 9.35
N VAL A 23 -0.24 30.07 9.26
CA VAL A 23 1.11 29.68 8.87
C VAL A 23 1.25 30.09 7.41
N THR A 24 2.01 31.12 7.13
CA THR A 24 2.34 31.53 5.76
C THR A 24 3.07 30.36 5.10
N GLN A 25 2.48 29.81 4.06
CA GLN A 25 3.12 28.79 3.23
C GLN A 25 4.43 29.32 2.65
N SER A 26 5.42 28.43 2.45
CA SER A 26 6.66 28.81 1.78
C SER A 26 6.32 29.28 0.35
N VAL A 27 6.68 30.51 0.03
CA VAL A 27 6.54 31.03 -1.34
C VAL A 27 7.61 30.32 -2.17
N VAL A 28 7.21 29.42 -3.05
CA VAL A 28 8.10 28.84 -4.05
C VAL A 28 8.45 29.93 -5.08
N GLN A 29 9.70 29.94 -5.53
CA GLN A 29 10.10 30.78 -6.66
C GLN A 29 9.63 30.15 -7.96
N ARG A 30 9.25 30.97 -8.94
CA ARG A 30 8.83 30.53 -10.27
C ARG A 30 9.66 31.23 -11.35
N ASP A 31 9.90 30.51 -12.45
CA ASP A 31 10.51 31.06 -13.65
C ASP A 31 9.50 31.89 -14.45
N GLU A 32 9.95 32.46 -15.57
CA GLU A 32 9.13 33.24 -16.49
C GLU A 32 7.97 32.48 -17.13
N ASN A 33 8.06 31.14 -17.16
CA ASN A 33 7.03 30.23 -17.66
C ASN A 33 6.07 29.74 -16.55
N GLY A 34 6.28 30.19 -15.30
CA GLY A 34 5.48 29.82 -14.13
C GLY A 34 5.87 28.49 -13.49
N ASN A 35 6.95 27.81 -13.94
CA ASN A 35 7.41 26.56 -13.31
C ASN A 35 8.11 26.86 -11.98
N ILE A 36 8.00 25.94 -11.02
CA ILE A 36 8.70 26.06 -9.74
C ILE A 36 10.21 25.92 -9.95
N ILE A 37 10.98 26.87 -9.38
CA ILE A 37 12.43 26.80 -9.30
C ILE A 37 12.80 26.10 -8.00
N ALA A 38 13.41 24.93 -8.09
CA ALA A 38 13.82 24.15 -6.92
C ALA A 38 15.02 24.80 -6.21
N ASP A 39 14.99 24.78 -4.86
CA ASP A 39 16.16 25.18 -4.06
C ASP A 39 17.29 24.15 -4.23
N LYS A 40 18.44 24.58 -4.77
CA LYS A 40 19.59 23.71 -5.04
C LYS A 40 20.42 23.39 -3.78
N ASN A 41 20.27 24.19 -2.73
CA ASN A 41 21.04 24.08 -1.48
C ASN A 41 20.14 24.11 -0.25
N PRO A 42 19.20 23.16 -0.12
CA PRO A 42 18.27 23.14 1.00
C PRO A 42 18.98 22.95 2.34
N ASN A 43 18.45 23.59 3.39
CA ASN A 43 18.93 23.37 4.75
C ASN A 43 18.65 21.93 5.19
N THR A 44 19.66 21.29 5.77
CA THR A 44 19.60 19.89 6.22
C THR A 44 19.32 19.74 7.71
N GLU A 45 19.39 20.83 8.48
CA GLU A 45 19.14 20.79 9.91
C GLU A 45 17.67 20.49 10.21
N PRO A 46 17.39 19.70 11.26
CA PRO A 46 16.01 19.40 11.64
C PRO A 46 15.31 20.64 12.20
N LEU A 47 14.10 20.90 11.72
CA LEU A 47 13.28 22.01 12.13
C LEU A 47 12.30 21.58 13.23
N SER A 48 11.90 22.51 14.09
CA SER A 48 10.75 22.28 14.97
C SER A 48 9.47 22.06 14.14
N PRO A 49 8.42 21.38 14.67
CA PRO A 49 7.20 21.12 13.92
C PRO A 49 6.58 22.36 13.29
N ARG A 50 6.54 23.46 14.05
CA ARG A 50 6.02 24.75 13.58
C ARG A 50 6.86 25.40 12.48
N LYS A 51 8.19 25.21 12.50
CA LYS A 51 9.08 25.73 11.45
C LYS A 51 8.99 24.87 10.18
N SER A 52 8.86 23.56 10.33
CA SER A 52 8.69 22.62 9.22
C SER A 52 7.38 22.89 8.46
N LEU A 53 6.26 23.13 9.17
CA LEU A 53 4.99 23.54 8.52
C LEU A 53 5.15 24.74 7.60
N LYS A 54 6.02 25.70 7.94
CA LYS A 54 6.31 26.89 7.09
C LYS A 54 7.11 26.54 5.83
N LYS A 55 7.66 25.34 5.73
CA LYS A 55 8.39 24.83 4.58
C LYS A 55 7.54 24.00 3.63
N MET A 56 6.27 23.78 3.97
CA MET A 56 5.33 23.04 3.13
C MET A 56 4.79 23.92 2.02
N TYR A 57 4.85 23.42 0.80
CA TYR A 57 4.13 23.90 -0.35
C TYR A 57 2.85 23.09 -0.51
N LEU A 58 1.72 23.75 -0.62
CA LEU A 58 0.42 23.16 -0.86
C LEU A 58 -0.32 23.93 -1.95
N GLN A 59 -1.23 23.27 -2.62
CA GLN A 59 -2.15 23.92 -3.55
C GLN A 59 -3.06 24.91 -2.82
N LYS A 60 -3.52 25.93 -3.53
CA LYS A 60 -4.33 27.03 -2.98
C LYS A 60 -5.58 26.52 -2.24
N GLY A 61 -5.85 27.07 -1.07
CA GLY A 61 -6.99 26.74 -0.21
C GLY A 61 -6.72 25.59 0.75
N TYR A 62 -5.60 24.87 0.60
CA TYR A 62 -5.22 23.79 1.50
C TYR A 62 -4.17 24.23 2.51
N ARG A 63 -4.24 23.69 3.72
CA ARG A 63 -3.23 23.85 4.75
C ARG A 63 -3.08 22.56 5.57
N LEU A 64 -1.92 22.39 6.18
CA LEU A 64 -1.66 21.32 7.13
C LEU A 64 -1.84 21.82 8.56
N GLU A 65 -2.47 21.01 9.39
CA GLU A 65 -2.53 21.18 10.83
C GLU A 65 -1.73 20.06 11.50
N LEU A 66 -0.98 20.40 12.55
CA LEU A 66 -0.22 19.43 13.34
C LEU A 66 -1.18 18.69 14.27
N VAL A 67 -1.19 17.35 14.18
CA VAL A 67 -2.01 16.47 15.02
C VAL A 67 -1.21 15.92 16.20
N ALA A 68 0.01 15.46 15.92
CA ALA A 68 0.94 14.97 16.93
C ALA A 68 2.38 15.16 16.45
N SER A 69 3.32 15.31 17.36
CA SER A 69 4.74 15.43 17.05
C SER A 69 5.60 14.94 18.21
N GLU A 70 6.91 14.98 18.00
CA GLU A 70 7.88 14.80 19.08
C GLU A 70 7.65 15.80 20.24
N PRO A 71 7.72 15.41 21.52
CA PRO A 71 8.17 14.13 22.05
C PRO A 71 7.05 13.08 22.20
N MET A 72 5.82 13.37 21.82
CA MET A 72 4.68 12.46 21.98
C MET A 72 4.84 11.20 21.11
N ILE A 73 5.35 11.34 19.89
CA ILE A 73 5.62 10.25 18.93
C ILE A 73 7.03 10.37 18.37
N HIS A 74 7.61 9.20 17.98
CA HIS A 74 8.93 9.11 17.34
C HIS A 74 8.90 8.10 16.19
N GLU A 75 9.49 8.44 15.05
CA GLU A 75 9.64 7.53 13.91
C GLU A 75 8.33 6.80 13.48
N PRO A 76 7.18 7.51 13.37
CA PRO A 76 5.91 6.89 13.03
C PRO A 76 5.90 6.38 11.60
N VAL A 77 5.31 5.20 11.35
CA VAL A 77 5.27 4.58 10.01
C VAL A 77 3.88 4.18 9.54
N ALA A 78 2.96 3.88 10.45
CA ALA A 78 1.59 3.49 10.12
C ALA A 78 0.63 3.97 11.20
N ILE A 79 -0.61 4.27 10.79
CA ILE A 79 -1.68 4.69 11.68
C ILE A 79 -2.96 3.91 11.42
N ALA A 80 -3.77 3.74 12.47
CA ALA A 80 -5.11 3.18 12.38
C ALA A 80 -5.99 3.77 13.48
N TRP A 81 -7.30 3.93 13.22
CA TRP A 81 -8.27 4.33 14.25
C TRP A 81 -9.17 3.15 14.60
N ASP A 82 -9.48 3.01 15.87
CA ASP A 82 -10.54 2.11 16.30
C ASP A 82 -11.95 2.74 16.12
N GLY A 83 -12.98 1.95 16.36
CA GLY A 83 -14.36 2.41 16.22
C GLY A 83 -14.76 3.57 17.18
N ASN A 84 -13.93 3.94 18.14
CA ASN A 84 -14.11 5.10 19.00
C ASN A 84 -13.23 6.31 18.59
N GLY A 85 -12.49 6.20 17.48
CA GLY A 85 -11.65 7.29 16.97
C GLY A 85 -10.32 7.46 17.70
N ARG A 86 -9.91 6.50 18.57
CA ARG A 86 -8.59 6.50 19.19
C ARG A 86 -7.55 6.14 18.13
N LEU A 87 -6.46 6.91 18.07
CA LEU A 87 -5.43 6.79 17.04
C LEU A 87 -4.30 5.88 17.52
N PHE A 88 -4.07 4.78 16.83
CA PHE A 88 -2.90 3.91 17.02
C PHE A 88 -1.80 4.27 16.03
N VAL A 89 -0.56 4.36 16.54
CA VAL A 89 0.63 4.76 15.77
C VAL A 89 1.72 3.71 15.96
N ALA A 90 2.11 3.04 14.88
CA ALA A 90 3.29 2.16 14.89
C ALA A 90 4.56 3.00 14.74
N GLU A 91 5.54 2.76 15.60
CA GLU A 91 6.83 3.45 15.66
C GLU A 91 7.99 2.48 15.36
N MET A 92 8.88 2.86 14.45
CA MET A 92 10.08 2.08 14.10
C MET A 92 11.35 2.69 14.72
N ASN A 93 11.39 2.76 16.06
CA ASN A 93 12.44 3.44 16.82
C ASN A 93 13.86 2.89 16.65
N THR A 94 14.02 1.74 16.00
CA THR A 94 15.33 1.12 15.73
C THR A 94 15.76 1.20 14.27
N TYR A 95 14.87 1.62 13.35
CA TYR A 95 15.18 1.67 11.92
C TYR A 95 16.26 2.70 11.62
N MET A 96 17.39 2.26 11.04
CA MET A 96 18.49 3.14 10.57
C MET A 96 18.85 4.26 11.57
N GLN A 97 19.05 3.92 12.83
CA GLN A 97 19.47 4.91 13.86
C GLN A 97 20.93 5.34 13.71
N ASP A 98 21.68 4.63 12.91
CA ASP A 98 22.95 5.04 12.36
C ASP A 98 23.04 4.67 10.85
N ILE A 99 24.06 5.16 10.17
CA ILE A 99 24.22 4.95 8.73
C ILE A 99 24.52 3.48 8.35
N ASP A 100 24.94 2.67 9.31
CA ASP A 100 25.24 1.24 9.11
C ASP A 100 24.05 0.34 9.49
N GLY A 101 22.95 0.93 10.02
CA GLY A 101 21.75 0.20 10.42
C GLY A 101 22.00 -0.80 11.54
N LYS A 102 22.84 -0.45 12.54
CA LYS A 102 23.12 -1.32 13.66
C LYS A 102 21.91 -1.47 14.57
N ASN A 103 21.77 -2.65 15.17
CA ASN A 103 20.76 -2.96 16.17
C ASN A 103 19.29 -2.78 15.72
N GLN A 104 19.02 -2.73 14.40
CA GLN A 104 17.67 -2.52 13.89
C GLN A 104 16.66 -3.58 14.36
N MET A 105 17.12 -4.79 14.67
CA MET A 105 16.27 -5.90 15.13
C MET A 105 16.07 -5.96 16.65
N SER A 106 16.46 -4.91 17.37
CA SER A 106 16.21 -4.84 18.81
C SER A 106 14.71 -4.66 19.09
N PRO A 107 14.13 -5.42 20.05
CA PRO A 107 12.70 -5.36 20.35
C PRO A 107 12.38 -4.18 21.31
N ILE A 108 12.56 -2.96 20.82
CA ILE A 108 12.29 -1.72 21.58
C ILE A 108 11.35 -0.75 20.82
N CYS A 109 10.78 -1.19 19.71
CA CYS A 109 9.74 -0.44 19.02
C CYS A 109 8.39 -0.60 19.70
N SER A 110 7.46 0.27 19.40
CA SER A 110 6.16 0.35 20.09
C SER A 110 5.00 0.63 19.15
N VAL A 111 3.79 0.39 19.65
CA VAL A 111 2.57 0.99 19.15
C VAL A 111 2.02 1.91 20.22
N LYS A 112 1.83 3.18 19.91
CA LYS A 112 1.19 4.14 20.79
C LYS A 112 -0.29 4.29 20.50
N ARG A 113 -1.08 4.56 21.55
CA ARG A 113 -2.47 4.99 21.44
C ARG A 113 -2.55 6.46 21.84
N LEU A 114 -3.05 7.28 20.92
CA LEU A 114 -3.21 8.71 21.11
C LEU A 114 -4.70 9.07 21.17
N GLU A 115 -5.01 10.09 21.98
CA GLU A 115 -6.36 10.59 22.17
C GLU A 115 -6.34 12.13 22.13
N ASP A 116 -7.35 12.72 21.49
CA ASP A 116 -7.70 14.13 21.55
C ASP A 116 -8.81 14.25 22.61
N THR A 117 -8.45 14.60 23.83
CA THR A 117 -9.40 14.58 24.96
C THR A 117 -10.23 15.85 25.06
N ASN A 118 -9.77 16.94 24.43
CA ASN A 118 -10.44 18.24 24.44
C ASN A 118 -11.23 18.55 23.16
N GLY A 119 -11.09 17.75 22.09
CA GLY A 119 -11.84 17.85 20.84
C GLY A 119 -11.33 18.95 19.91
N ASP A 120 -10.11 19.46 20.09
CA ASP A 120 -9.54 20.51 19.24
C ASP A 120 -8.87 19.97 17.96
N GLY A 121 -8.70 18.64 17.88
CA GLY A 121 -8.11 17.91 16.77
C GLY A 121 -6.61 17.79 16.84
N VAL A 122 -6.00 18.11 17.98
CA VAL A 122 -4.60 17.85 18.32
C VAL A 122 -4.58 16.79 19.41
N MET A 123 -3.73 15.80 19.29
CA MET A 123 -3.59 14.76 20.31
C MET A 123 -2.92 15.35 21.54
N ASP A 124 -3.54 15.17 22.70
CA ASP A 124 -3.05 15.69 23.98
C ASP A 124 -2.72 14.58 24.99
N LYS A 125 -3.10 13.34 24.72
CA LYS A 125 -2.79 12.17 25.51
C LYS A 125 -2.15 11.07 24.67
N SER A 126 -1.08 10.46 25.17
CA SER A 126 -0.37 9.35 24.54
C SER A 126 -0.03 8.28 25.58
N VAL A 127 -0.29 7.03 25.24
CA VAL A 127 0.06 5.84 26.05
C VAL A 127 0.78 4.85 25.14
N ILE A 128 1.81 4.17 25.64
CA ILE A 128 2.40 3.03 24.97
C ILE A 128 1.41 1.86 25.10
N PHE A 129 0.71 1.55 24.00
CA PHE A 129 -0.28 0.49 23.96
C PHE A 129 0.36 -0.90 23.90
N ILE A 130 1.45 -1.03 23.09
CA ILE A 130 2.25 -2.24 22.99
C ILE A 130 3.71 -1.82 22.92
N ASP A 131 4.56 -2.45 23.70
CA ASP A 131 6.01 -2.27 23.67
C ASP A 131 6.75 -3.54 23.19
N SER A 132 8.06 -3.48 23.22
CA SER A 132 8.96 -4.63 22.95
C SER A 132 8.74 -5.28 21.57
N LEU A 133 8.38 -4.48 20.57
CA LEU A 133 8.17 -4.93 19.18
C LEU A 133 9.44 -4.78 18.34
N VAL A 134 9.54 -5.62 17.29
CA VAL A 134 10.59 -5.53 16.27
C VAL A 134 10.01 -4.89 15.02
N LEU A 135 10.28 -3.60 14.80
CA LEU A 135 9.88 -2.84 13.60
C LEU A 135 8.44 -3.14 13.17
N PRO A 136 7.41 -2.78 13.97
CA PRO A 136 6.01 -3.01 13.64
C PRO A 136 5.60 -2.21 12.40
N ARG A 137 4.89 -2.83 11.44
CA ARG A 137 4.61 -2.21 10.14
C ARG A 137 3.18 -2.29 9.65
N MET A 138 2.34 -3.09 10.30
CA MET A 138 0.95 -3.27 9.92
C MET A 138 0.05 -3.15 11.15
N LEU A 139 -1.02 -2.38 11.01
CA LEU A 139 -2.05 -2.20 12.02
C LEU A 139 -3.43 -2.43 11.42
N LEU A 140 -4.26 -3.23 12.09
CA LEU A 140 -5.68 -3.35 11.77
C LEU A 140 -6.50 -3.38 13.05
N THR A 141 -7.39 -2.44 13.22
CA THR A 141 -8.36 -2.46 14.32
C THR A 141 -9.48 -3.46 14.02
N LEU A 142 -9.76 -4.36 14.96
CA LEU A 142 -10.76 -5.39 14.82
C LEU A 142 -11.62 -5.44 16.09
N ASP A 143 -12.79 -4.78 16.08
CA ASP A 143 -13.64 -4.51 17.22
C ASP A 143 -12.83 -3.85 18.36
N ASP A 144 -12.67 -4.49 19.53
CA ASP A 144 -11.99 -3.97 20.72
C ASP A 144 -10.48 -4.26 20.77
N ARG A 145 -9.91 -4.75 19.67
CA ARG A 145 -8.51 -5.20 19.61
C ARG A 145 -7.75 -4.61 18.43
N LEU A 146 -6.43 -4.62 18.53
CA LEU A 146 -5.50 -4.23 17.46
C LEU A 146 -4.73 -5.45 16.98
N ILE A 147 -4.75 -5.67 15.68
CA ILE A 147 -3.93 -6.69 15.02
C ILE A 147 -2.63 -6.05 14.57
N VAL A 148 -1.50 -6.67 14.92
CA VAL A 148 -0.15 -6.16 14.62
C VAL A 148 0.69 -7.25 13.98
N SER A 149 1.57 -6.86 13.05
CA SER A 149 2.63 -7.69 12.52
C SER A 149 3.96 -6.96 12.61
N GLU A 150 4.99 -7.71 12.93
CA GLU A 150 6.37 -7.27 13.04
C GLU A 150 7.18 -7.63 11.79
N THR A 151 8.33 -7.01 11.64
CA THR A 151 9.29 -7.32 10.56
C THR A 151 9.90 -8.71 10.75
N ASN A 152 10.20 -9.42 9.67
CA ASN A 152 10.80 -10.76 9.60
C ASN A 152 9.93 -11.93 10.10
N VAL A 153 8.75 -11.68 10.64
CA VAL A 153 7.82 -12.72 11.06
C VAL A 153 6.52 -12.64 10.28
N LYS A 154 5.90 -13.81 10.03
CA LYS A 154 4.63 -13.89 9.33
C LYS A 154 3.44 -14.15 10.27
N HIS A 155 3.67 -14.24 11.55
CA HIS A 155 2.59 -14.30 12.55
C HIS A 155 1.79 -13.00 12.56
N LEU A 156 0.51 -13.11 12.91
CA LEU A 156 -0.33 -11.98 13.26
C LEU A 156 -0.81 -12.17 14.70
N TYR A 157 -0.60 -11.14 15.51
CA TYR A 157 -1.04 -11.12 16.89
C TYR A 157 -2.17 -10.11 17.08
N SER A 158 -3.13 -10.46 17.91
CA SER A 158 -4.16 -9.55 18.40
C SER A 158 -3.80 -9.10 19.81
N TYR A 159 -3.99 -7.82 20.08
CA TYR A 159 -3.73 -7.19 21.36
C TYR A 159 -4.99 -6.47 21.86
N ARG A 160 -5.34 -6.65 23.13
CA ARG A 160 -6.48 -6.01 23.81
C ARG A 160 -6.05 -5.34 25.09
N ASP A 161 -6.74 -4.26 25.39
CA ASP A 161 -6.78 -3.59 26.69
C ASP A 161 -8.08 -4.04 27.37
N THR A 162 -8.02 -5.04 28.27
CA THR A 162 -9.21 -5.63 28.89
C THR A 162 -9.61 -4.93 30.19
N ASN A 163 -8.67 -4.19 30.81
CA ASN A 163 -8.88 -3.46 32.06
C ASN A 163 -9.18 -1.96 31.86
N GLY A 164 -8.96 -1.43 30.63
CA GLY A 164 -9.29 -0.06 30.26
C GLY A 164 -8.23 0.98 30.63
N ASP A 165 -7.00 0.58 31.02
CA ASP A 165 -5.93 1.49 31.41
C ASP A 165 -5.17 2.10 30.23
N GLY A 166 -5.36 1.54 29.03
CA GLY A 166 -4.75 2.03 27.80
C GLY A 166 -3.54 1.23 27.33
N VAL A 167 -3.15 0.20 28.08
CA VAL A 167 -2.07 -0.72 27.76
C VAL A 167 -2.68 -2.09 27.40
N ALA A 168 -2.14 -2.76 26.40
CA ALA A 168 -2.60 -4.09 26.04
C ALA A 168 -2.13 -5.11 27.10
N ASP A 169 -3.08 -5.78 27.73
CA ASP A 169 -2.83 -6.83 28.75
C ASP A 169 -3.15 -8.25 28.24
N GLU A 170 -3.75 -8.36 27.05
CA GLU A 170 -3.97 -9.64 26.37
C GLU A 170 -3.26 -9.64 25.00
N LYS A 171 -2.46 -10.69 24.77
CA LYS A 171 -1.83 -11.00 23.48
C LYS A 171 -2.23 -12.37 23.00
N LYS A 172 -2.81 -12.48 21.79
CA LYS A 172 -3.25 -13.73 21.20
C LYS A 172 -2.68 -13.92 19.80
N LEU A 173 -2.14 -15.10 19.50
CA LEU A 173 -1.75 -15.49 18.15
C LEU A 173 -3.01 -15.82 17.33
N ILE A 174 -3.36 -15.02 16.33
CA ILE A 174 -4.56 -15.19 15.51
C ILE A 174 -4.27 -15.74 14.11
N PHE A 175 -3.02 -15.68 13.68
CA PHE A 175 -2.54 -16.32 12.46
C PHE A 175 -1.12 -16.84 12.67
N ARG A 176 -0.93 -18.15 12.46
CA ARG A 176 0.37 -18.79 12.58
C ARG A 176 0.97 -19.06 11.20
N ASN A 177 2.16 -18.55 10.99
CA ASN A 177 3.01 -18.92 9.86
C ASN A 177 4.47 -18.86 10.33
N ASP A 178 5.08 -20.04 10.50
CA ASP A 178 6.43 -20.19 11.06
C ASP A 178 7.55 -19.88 10.04
N GLU A 179 7.20 -19.43 8.82
CA GLU A 179 8.18 -18.96 7.86
C GLU A 179 8.82 -17.66 8.34
N VAL A 180 10.14 -17.66 8.43
CA VAL A 180 10.92 -16.46 8.74
C VAL A 180 11.31 -15.77 7.44
N SER A 181 10.93 -14.53 7.30
CA SER A 181 11.39 -13.68 6.21
C SER A 181 12.66 -12.96 6.69
N ARG A 182 13.83 -13.35 6.18
CA ARG A 182 15.09 -12.64 6.44
C ARG A 182 15.48 -11.76 5.25
N ASN A 183 14.50 -11.12 4.67
CA ASN A 183 14.67 -10.26 3.52
C ASN A 183 15.14 -8.86 3.95
N ASN A 184 15.53 -8.07 2.97
CA ASN A 184 15.64 -6.64 3.09
C ASN A 184 14.46 -6.04 3.89
N LEU A 185 14.74 -5.18 4.87
CA LEU A 185 13.72 -4.64 5.76
C LEU A 185 12.66 -3.80 5.05
N GLU A 186 12.99 -3.20 3.92
CA GLU A 186 12.03 -2.45 3.10
C GLU A 186 11.17 -3.37 2.23
N HIS A 187 11.68 -4.53 1.83
CA HIS A 187 11.03 -5.45 0.91
C HIS A 187 10.28 -6.56 1.63
N GLN A 188 9.37 -6.19 2.51
CA GLN A 188 8.51 -7.10 3.26
C GLN A 188 7.05 -6.69 3.16
N ARG A 189 6.17 -7.59 3.57
CA ARG A 189 4.73 -7.35 3.55
C ARG A 189 4.34 -6.15 4.39
N SER A 190 3.31 -5.43 3.94
CA SER A 190 2.68 -4.31 4.62
C SER A 190 1.19 -4.28 4.28
N GLY A 191 0.44 -3.26 4.72
CA GLY A 191 -0.98 -3.13 4.48
C GLY A 191 -1.79 -3.66 5.65
N LEU A 192 -2.51 -4.76 5.50
CA LEU A 192 -3.53 -5.31 6.40
C LEU A 192 -4.83 -4.50 6.34
N ILE A 193 -5.43 -4.49 5.15
CA ILE A 193 -6.67 -3.75 4.89
C ILE A 193 -7.87 -4.69 4.88
N TRP A 194 -8.86 -4.39 5.72
CA TRP A 194 -10.21 -4.96 5.60
C TRP A 194 -10.91 -4.31 4.41
N ASN A 195 -11.09 -5.07 3.35
CA ASN A 195 -11.73 -4.58 2.13
C ASN A 195 -13.25 -4.77 2.14
N LEU A 196 -13.93 -4.14 1.21
CA LEU A 196 -15.39 -4.17 1.05
C LEU A 196 -15.97 -5.60 1.01
N ASP A 197 -15.25 -6.56 0.42
CA ASP A 197 -15.63 -7.99 0.33
C ASP A 197 -15.44 -8.79 1.64
N ASN A 198 -15.20 -8.11 2.76
CA ASN A 198 -14.91 -8.71 4.08
C ASN A 198 -13.68 -9.62 4.10
N LYS A 199 -12.77 -9.42 3.16
CA LYS A 199 -11.47 -10.07 3.15
C LYS A 199 -10.38 -9.08 3.57
N ILE A 200 -9.28 -9.60 4.10
CA ILE A 200 -8.15 -8.78 4.53
C ILE A 200 -6.99 -9.02 3.57
N TYR A 201 -6.48 -7.93 3.02
CA TYR A 201 -5.41 -7.95 2.02
C TYR A 201 -4.12 -7.39 2.59
N VAL A 202 -3.01 -7.92 2.11
CA VAL A 202 -1.64 -7.48 2.43
C VAL A 202 -0.80 -7.45 1.16
N THR A 203 0.32 -6.75 1.20
CA THR A 203 1.32 -6.77 0.13
C THR A 203 2.22 -8.00 0.26
N TYR A 204 2.92 -8.39 -0.80
CA TYR A 204 3.93 -9.47 -0.82
C TYR A 204 3.45 -10.85 -0.37
N GLU A 205 2.18 -11.14 -0.42
CA GLU A 205 1.65 -12.46 -0.07
C GLU A 205 0.89 -13.08 -1.24
N ASN A 206 0.85 -14.40 -1.28
CA ASN A 206 0.04 -15.16 -2.23
C ASN A 206 -1.32 -15.53 -1.66
N VAL A 207 -1.72 -14.90 -0.57
CA VAL A 207 -2.97 -15.14 0.14
C VAL A 207 -3.66 -13.84 0.51
N ARG A 208 -4.98 -13.91 0.69
CA ARG A 208 -5.78 -12.96 1.47
C ARG A 208 -6.30 -13.67 2.71
N TYR A 209 -6.58 -12.91 3.76
CA TYR A 209 -7.08 -13.47 5.01
C TYR A 209 -8.59 -13.34 5.11
N VAL A 210 -9.17 -14.31 5.81
CA VAL A 210 -10.58 -14.37 6.17
C VAL A 210 -10.67 -14.53 7.69
N TYR A 211 -11.40 -13.64 8.33
CA TYR A 211 -11.62 -13.76 9.77
C TYR A 211 -12.66 -14.85 10.07
N ASP A 212 -12.22 -15.90 10.73
CA ASP A 212 -13.08 -16.96 11.29
C ASP A 212 -13.53 -16.53 12.69
N ARG A 213 -14.71 -15.93 12.74
CA ARG A 213 -15.31 -15.45 13.98
C ARG A 213 -15.51 -16.51 15.05
N VAL A 214 -15.82 -17.76 14.64
CA VAL A 214 -16.12 -18.84 15.58
C VAL A 214 -14.88 -19.26 16.34
N ASN A 215 -13.75 -19.38 15.65
CA ASN A 215 -12.49 -19.80 16.23
C ASN A 215 -11.59 -18.62 16.64
N ASP A 216 -12.00 -17.39 16.31
CA ASP A 216 -11.25 -16.15 16.55
C ASP A 216 -9.81 -16.25 16.00
N VAL A 217 -9.68 -16.61 14.71
CA VAL A 217 -8.42 -16.74 13.99
C VAL A 217 -8.58 -16.26 12.54
N PHE A 218 -7.46 -16.01 11.89
CA PHE A 218 -7.44 -15.78 10.44
C PHE A 218 -7.16 -17.08 9.70
N LYS A 219 -7.97 -17.36 8.69
CA LYS A 219 -7.74 -18.36 7.65
C LYS A 219 -7.23 -17.69 6.39
N THR A 220 -6.66 -18.45 5.47
CA THR A 220 -6.14 -17.94 4.20
C THR A 220 -6.91 -18.49 3.01
N GLU A 221 -7.06 -17.65 2.00
CA GLU A 221 -7.48 -18.03 0.65
C GLU A 221 -6.37 -17.66 -0.32
N SER A 222 -5.99 -18.58 -1.21
CA SER A 222 -4.90 -18.35 -2.17
C SER A 222 -5.30 -17.33 -3.24
N LEU A 223 -4.36 -16.44 -3.57
CA LEU A 223 -4.43 -15.59 -4.76
C LEU A 223 -3.81 -16.35 -5.95
N ILE A 224 -4.28 -16.02 -7.15
CA ILE A 224 -3.83 -16.72 -8.37
C ILE A 224 -2.32 -16.54 -8.62
N GLU A 225 -1.81 -15.31 -8.45
CA GLU A 225 -0.42 -14.96 -8.75
C GLU A 225 0.29 -14.29 -7.57
N GLY A 226 -0.36 -14.20 -6.42
CA GLY A 226 0.09 -13.41 -5.27
C GLY A 226 -0.09 -11.90 -5.47
N SER A 227 0.02 -11.15 -4.39
CA SER A 227 -0.01 -9.68 -4.43
C SER A 227 1.39 -9.11 -4.61
N ARG A 228 1.44 -7.91 -5.20
CA ARG A 228 2.66 -7.08 -5.28
C ARG A 228 2.64 -6.01 -4.18
N GLY A 229 3.48 -5.03 -4.34
CA GLY A 229 3.57 -3.87 -3.46
C GLY A 229 4.47 -4.09 -2.27
N GLN A 230 4.75 -3.01 -1.54
CA GLN A 230 5.60 -3.04 -0.34
C GLN A 230 4.95 -2.32 0.83
N TRP A 231 5.06 -0.98 0.85
CA TRP A 231 4.64 -0.18 1.99
C TRP A 231 3.18 0.24 1.96
N GLY A 232 2.54 0.24 0.79
CA GLY A 232 1.22 0.82 0.62
C GLY A 232 0.22 -0.12 -0.02
N LEU A 233 -0.97 -0.12 0.55
CA LEU A 233 -2.16 -0.76 0.05
C LEU A 233 -3.36 0.07 0.48
N THR A 234 -4.25 0.36 -0.46
CA THR A 234 -5.51 1.08 -0.18
C THR A 234 -6.64 0.55 -1.05
N ASN A 235 -7.86 0.89 -0.71
CA ASN A 235 -9.06 0.54 -1.48
C ASN A 235 -9.94 1.76 -1.75
N ASP A 236 -10.71 1.68 -2.86
CA ASP A 236 -11.76 2.65 -3.15
C ASP A 236 -13.11 2.27 -2.52
N ASP A 237 -14.13 3.09 -2.75
CA ASP A 237 -15.51 2.86 -2.25
C ASP A 237 -16.18 1.61 -2.86
N TYR A 238 -15.58 1.02 -3.88
CA TYR A 238 -16.11 -0.13 -4.63
C TYR A 238 -15.26 -1.40 -4.47
N GLY A 239 -14.27 -1.37 -3.56
CA GLY A 239 -13.43 -2.52 -3.22
C GLY A 239 -12.31 -2.80 -4.22
N ARG A 240 -11.96 -1.87 -5.13
CA ARG A 240 -10.73 -1.96 -5.93
C ARG A 240 -9.54 -1.68 -5.03
N LEU A 241 -8.47 -2.44 -5.22
CA LEU A 241 -7.25 -2.35 -4.45
C LEU A 241 -6.15 -1.65 -5.27
N PHE A 242 -5.37 -0.80 -4.60
CA PHE A 242 -4.22 -0.09 -5.19
C PHE A 242 -3.00 -0.40 -4.33
N TYR A 243 -1.99 -1.02 -4.94
CA TYR A 243 -0.75 -1.40 -4.29
C TYR A 243 0.35 -0.39 -4.63
N SER A 244 1.24 -0.06 -3.70
CA SER A 244 2.43 0.75 -3.97
C SER A 244 3.69 -0.11 -3.88
N GLN A 245 4.66 0.18 -4.73
CA GLN A 245 5.94 -0.52 -4.73
C GLN A 245 7.09 0.47 -4.71
N ALA A 246 7.81 0.54 -3.60
CA ALA A 246 9.04 1.31 -3.48
C ALA A 246 10.14 0.73 -4.37
N GLY A 247 11.07 1.57 -4.82
CA GLY A 247 12.17 1.17 -5.71
C GLY A 247 11.73 0.78 -7.13
N SER A 248 10.45 0.87 -7.43
CA SER A 248 9.85 0.70 -8.74
C SER A 248 9.49 2.06 -9.30
N GLU A 249 9.58 2.20 -10.61
CA GLU A 249 9.13 3.41 -11.31
C GLU A 249 7.61 3.47 -11.44
N VAL A 250 6.89 2.50 -10.87
CA VAL A 250 5.44 2.37 -10.98
C VAL A 250 4.78 2.53 -9.61
N PRO A 251 4.21 3.70 -9.30
CA PRO A 251 3.74 4.03 -7.95
C PRO A 251 2.41 3.38 -7.56
N ALA A 252 1.65 2.85 -8.51
CA ALA A 252 0.39 2.17 -8.24
C ALA A 252 0.23 0.95 -9.14
N LEU A 253 -0.19 -0.18 -8.60
CA LEU A 253 -0.24 -1.49 -9.25
C LEU A 253 -1.55 -2.20 -8.97
N ASP A 254 -1.90 -3.18 -9.82
CA ASP A 254 -2.97 -4.18 -9.62
C ASP A 254 -4.37 -3.59 -9.42
N PHE A 255 -4.62 -2.35 -9.84
CA PHE A 255 -5.89 -1.66 -9.61
C PHE A 255 -6.96 -1.90 -10.69
N GLN A 256 -6.66 -2.67 -11.75
CA GLN A 256 -7.64 -2.95 -12.80
C GLN A 256 -8.65 -4.02 -12.38
N GLN A 257 -8.22 -5.01 -11.61
CA GLN A 257 -9.07 -6.08 -11.07
C GLN A 257 -8.58 -6.52 -9.69
N ASN A 258 -9.45 -7.17 -8.90
CA ASN A 258 -9.02 -7.72 -7.62
C ASN A 258 -7.94 -8.81 -7.83
N PRO A 259 -6.85 -8.83 -7.05
CA PRO A 259 -5.76 -9.81 -7.16
C PRO A 259 -6.21 -11.27 -7.02
N PHE A 260 -7.39 -11.52 -6.47
CA PHE A 260 -8.01 -12.85 -6.46
C PHE A 260 -8.20 -13.42 -7.87
N TYR A 261 -8.44 -12.56 -8.86
CA TYR A 261 -8.60 -12.93 -10.27
C TYR A 261 -7.27 -12.95 -11.05
N GLY A 262 -6.15 -12.73 -10.39
CA GLY A 262 -4.84 -12.54 -10.99
C GLY A 262 -4.48 -11.05 -11.17
N ARG A 263 -3.21 -10.79 -11.47
CA ARG A 263 -2.70 -9.42 -11.66
C ARG A 263 -2.98 -8.94 -13.08
N LEU A 264 -3.30 -7.67 -13.22
CA LEU A 264 -3.53 -7.05 -14.52
C LEU A 264 -3.04 -5.61 -14.54
N ASP A 265 -2.04 -5.35 -15.37
CA ASP A 265 -1.60 -4.01 -15.74
C ASP A 265 -1.89 -3.81 -17.23
N LEU A 266 -2.53 -2.70 -17.56
CA LEU A 266 -2.86 -2.35 -18.95
C LEU A 266 -1.86 -1.35 -19.51
N LYS A 267 -1.67 -1.39 -20.83
CA LYS A 267 -0.96 -0.33 -21.53
C LYS A 267 -1.71 1.00 -21.35
N ASN A 268 -0.95 2.09 -21.22
CA ASN A 268 -1.52 3.44 -21.08
C ASN A 268 -2.51 3.58 -19.91
N GLN A 269 -2.27 2.87 -18.81
CA GLN A 269 -3.01 3.10 -17.56
C GLN A 269 -2.47 4.30 -16.76
N TYR A 270 -1.40 4.92 -17.22
CA TYR A 270 -0.83 6.15 -16.66
C TYR A 270 -0.74 7.22 -17.76
N SER A 271 -0.98 8.49 -17.40
CA SER A 271 -0.67 9.60 -18.29
C SER A 271 0.83 9.64 -18.61
N ARG A 272 1.20 10.29 -19.69
CA ARG A 272 2.57 10.27 -20.24
C ARG A 272 3.65 10.71 -19.25
N ASP A 273 3.33 11.69 -18.40
CA ASP A 273 4.23 12.30 -17.41
C ASP A 273 3.95 11.83 -15.98
N PHE A 274 3.09 10.81 -15.80
CA PHE A 274 2.65 10.36 -14.50
C PHE A 274 3.79 9.89 -13.60
N LEU A 275 4.81 9.28 -14.17
CA LEU A 275 5.93 8.69 -13.41
C LEU A 275 7.00 9.71 -13.02
N GLU A 276 7.02 10.89 -13.66
CA GLU A 276 7.90 11.98 -13.26
C GLU A 276 7.42 12.63 -11.96
N VAL A 277 8.34 13.02 -11.08
CA VAL A 277 8.04 13.74 -9.83
C VAL A 277 8.66 15.13 -9.83
N TRP A 278 8.05 16.05 -9.08
CA TRP A 278 8.38 17.47 -9.10
C TRP A 278 8.69 18.00 -7.68
N PRO A 279 9.84 17.59 -7.08
CA PRO A 279 10.30 18.16 -5.81
C PRO A 279 10.61 19.65 -5.94
N ILE A 280 10.45 20.37 -4.84
CA ILE A 280 10.76 21.83 -4.77
C ILE A 280 12.16 22.12 -4.22
N ILE A 281 12.94 21.07 -3.95
CA ILE A 281 14.34 21.13 -3.49
C ILE A 281 15.18 20.06 -4.18
N ALA A 282 16.49 20.27 -4.23
CA ALA A 282 17.43 19.22 -4.59
C ALA A 282 17.30 18.02 -3.63
N THR A 283 17.41 16.82 -4.19
CA THR A 283 17.27 15.53 -3.47
C THR A 283 18.50 14.65 -3.63
N PRO A 284 19.71 15.14 -3.28
CA PRO A 284 20.96 14.44 -3.54
C PRO A 284 21.11 13.12 -2.76
N ASP A 285 20.30 12.91 -1.73
CA ASP A 285 20.27 11.72 -0.88
C ASP A 285 19.35 10.62 -1.45
N VAL A 286 19.42 10.39 -2.74
CA VAL A 286 18.67 9.34 -3.45
C VAL A 286 19.52 8.06 -3.60
N GLN A 287 18.88 6.91 -3.42
CA GLN A 287 19.47 5.63 -3.79
C GLN A 287 19.62 5.51 -5.33
N GLY A 288 20.61 4.77 -5.79
CA GLY A 288 20.90 4.62 -7.23
C GLY A 288 21.70 5.75 -7.86
N GLY A 289 21.91 6.87 -7.15
CA GLY A 289 22.85 7.91 -7.54
C GLY A 289 22.33 8.91 -8.57
N VAL A 290 23.27 9.55 -9.28
CA VAL A 290 23.00 10.73 -10.15
C VAL A 290 22.03 10.45 -11.31
N GLY A 291 21.91 9.22 -11.79
CA GLY A 291 20.98 8.85 -12.86
C GLY A 291 19.51 9.06 -12.49
N ARG A 292 19.20 9.19 -11.20
CA ARG A 292 17.85 9.45 -10.68
C ARG A 292 17.57 10.94 -10.44
N LEU A 293 18.53 11.80 -10.78
CA LEU A 293 18.45 13.25 -10.56
C LEU A 293 18.39 13.99 -11.89
N ARG A 294 17.63 15.08 -11.92
CA ARG A 294 17.70 16.04 -13.03
C ARG A 294 19.04 16.78 -12.99
N PRO A 295 19.80 16.83 -14.10
CA PRO A 295 21.08 17.53 -14.14
C PRO A 295 21.00 19.02 -13.83
N ALA A 296 19.88 19.67 -14.12
CA ALA A 296 19.71 21.12 -14.01
C ALA A 296 19.67 21.61 -12.55
N ASP A 297 19.09 20.81 -11.63
CA ASP A 297 18.76 21.24 -10.27
C ASP A 297 18.95 20.16 -9.20
N SER A 298 19.39 18.97 -9.59
CA SER A 298 19.55 17.80 -8.70
C SER A 298 18.25 17.38 -8.00
N THR A 299 17.09 17.66 -8.56
CA THR A 299 15.81 17.13 -8.09
C THR A 299 15.59 15.69 -8.57
N LEU A 300 14.88 14.90 -7.78
CA LEU A 300 14.44 13.55 -8.16
C LEU A 300 13.61 13.62 -9.45
N ASN A 301 13.89 12.76 -10.43
CA ASN A 301 13.24 12.80 -11.73
C ASN A 301 12.02 11.86 -11.86
N HIS A 302 11.93 10.80 -11.05
CA HIS A 302 10.81 9.84 -11.05
C HIS A 302 10.60 9.23 -9.67
N PHE A 303 9.50 8.51 -9.46
CA PHE A 303 9.23 7.80 -8.20
C PHE A 303 10.31 6.77 -7.88
N THR A 304 10.75 6.72 -6.62
CA THR A 304 11.77 5.76 -6.14
C THR A 304 11.42 5.07 -4.84
N ALA A 305 10.57 5.67 -4.01
CA ALA A 305 10.32 5.22 -2.64
C ALA A 305 8.85 5.34 -2.25
N VAL A 306 7.93 5.08 -3.20
CA VAL A 306 6.50 5.16 -2.93
C VAL A 306 6.13 4.37 -1.68
N ALA A 307 5.44 5.02 -0.76
CA ALA A 307 5.10 4.49 0.55
C ALA A 307 3.58 4.32 0.73
N GLY A 308 3.06 4.38 1.95
CA GLY A 308 1.68 4.13 2.32
C GLY A 308 0.68 5.10 1.69
N GLN A 309 0.21 4.77 0.51
CA GLN A 309 -0.78 5.55 -0.23
C GLN A 309 -2.21 5.35 0.26
N SER A 310 -3.11 6.28 -0.04
CA SER A 310 -4.53 6.13 0.24
C SER A 310 -5.42 6.75 -0.84
N ILE A 311 -6.58 6.15 -1.08
CA ILE A 311 -7.69 6.80 -1.77
C ILE A 311 -8.38 7.72 -0.76
N TYR A 312 -8.56 9.00 -1.12
CA TYR A 312 -9.31 9.90 -0.27
C TYR A 312 -10.82 9.60 -0.35
N ARG A 313 -11.40 9.19 0.77
CA ARG A 313 -12.82 8.79 0.89
C ARG A 313 -13.56 9.59 1.96
N GLY A 314 -12.97 10.70 2.40
CA GLY A 314 -13.52 11.61 3.39
C GLY A 314 -14.55 12.60 2.82
N ASN A 315 -15.00 13.50 3.68
CA ASN A 315 -15.99 14.53 3.36
C ASN A 315 -15.62 15.93 3.88
N SER A 316 -14.42 16.08 4.45
CA SER A 316 -13.95 17.36 5.01
C SER A 316 -12.88 18.04 4.15
N LEU A 317 -12.73 17.61 2.89
CA LEU A 317 -11.97 18.28 1.83
C LEU A 317 -12.87 18.46 0.60
N PRO A 318 -12.51 19.33 -0.35
CA PRO A 318 -13.29 19.57 -1.56
C PRO A 318 -13.66 18.27 -2.29
N ALA A 319 -14.89 18.16 -2.74
CA ALA A 319 -15.45 16.97 -3.38
C ALA A 319 -14.63 16.47 -4.57
N VAL A 320 -13.90 17.36 -5.23
CA VAL A 320 -13.00 17.04 -6.36
C VAL A 320 -11.83 16.13 -5.98
N LEU A 321 -11.55 15.97 -4.67
CA LEU A 321 -10.52 15.02 -4.19
C LEU A 321 -11.08 13.63 -3.96
N LYS A 322 -12.40 13.50 -3.82
CA LYS A 322 -13.02 12.22 -3.45
C LYS A 322 -12.78 11.17 -4.55
N GLY A 323 -12.18 10.07 -4.15
CA GLY A 323 -11.81 8.99 -5.07
C GLY A 323 -10.40 9.13 -5.67
N ASP A 324 -9.69 10.24 -5.47
CA ASP A 324 -8.33 10.40 -5.94
C ASP A 324 -7.33 9.67 -5.04
N LEU A 325 -6.24 9.21 -5.65
CA LEU A 325 -5.15 8.49 -4.98
C LEU A 325 -4.07 9.48 -4.53
N LEU A 326 -3.73 9.46 -3.25
CA LEU A 326 -2.67 10.26 -2.65
C LEU A 326 -1.43 9.37 -2.47
N ILE A 327 -0.34 9.72 -3.16
CA ILE A 327 0.88 8.90 -3.26
C ILE A 327 2.04 9.62 -2.57
N PRO A 328 2.44 9.22 -1.36
CA PRO A 328 3.63 9.77 -0.71
C PRO A 328 4.92 9.24 -1.34
N GLU A 329 5.88 10.14 -1.55
CA GLU A 329 7.23 9.85 -2.05
C GLU A 329 8.25 10.47 -1.09
N PRO A 330 8.71 9.72 -0.09
CA PRO A 330 9.55 10.25 0.99
C PRO A 330 10.94 10.72 0.53
N VAL A 331 11.52 10.17 -0.54
CA VAL A 331 12.81 10.65 -1.10
C VAL A 331 12.62 11.99 -1.80
N GLY A 332 11.51 12.15 -2.51
CA GLY A 332 11.12 13.42 -3.15
C GLY A 332 10.55 14.46 -2.19
N ARG A 333 10.22 14.10 -0.95
CA ARG A 333 9.56 14.96 0.05
C ARG A 333 8.25 15.54 -0.46
N LEU A 334 7.43 14.69 -1.05
CA LEU A 334 6.20 15.11 -1.71
C LEU A 334 5.06 14.09 -1.56
N ILE A 335 3.85 14.56 -1.85
CA ILE A 335 2.66 13.72 -2.00
C ILE A 335 1.99 14.11 -3.31
N ARG A 336 1.89 13.14 -4.23
CA ARG A 336 1.14 13.27 -5.48
C ARG A 336 -0.35 13.11 -5.23
N ARG A 337 -1.16 13.95 -5.85
CA ARG A 337 -2.57 13.69 -6.09
C ARG A 337 -2.73 13.10 -7.49
N ALA A 338 -3.10 11.85 -7.57
CA ALA A 338 -3.41 11.16 -8.81
C ALA A 338 -4.93 11.07 -8.98
N LYS A 339 -5.45 11.65 -10.07
CA LYS A 339 -6.85 11.44 -10.46
C LYS A 339 -7.05 10.00 -10.86
N VAL A 340 -8.09 9.37 -10.34
CA VAL A 340 -8.51 8.01 -10.68
C VAL A 340 -9.69 8.12 -11.65
N ILE A 341 -9.45 7.84 -12.92
CA ILE A 341 -10.43 8.02 -13.99
C ILE A 341 -10.90 6.64 -14.46
N ASN A 342 -12.21 6.41 -14.42
CA ASN A 342 -12.84 5.21 -14.95
C ASN A 342 -13.46 5.52 -16.31
N THR A 343 -12.98 4.84 -17.35
CA THR A 343 -13.56 4.90 -18.68
C THR A 343 -13.87 3.48 -19.15
N ASP A 344 -15.14 3.15 -19.27
CA ASP A 344 -15.62 1.82 -19.67
C ASP A 344 -15.00 0.66 -18.86
N GLY A 345 -14.88 0.86 -17.56
CA GLY A 345 -14.31 -0.10 -16.61
C GLY A 345 -12.79 -0.03 -16.46
N LYS A 346 -12.07 0.49 -17.45
CA LYS A 346 -10.63 0.71 -17.39
C LYS A 346 -10.30 1.90 -16.50
N ILE A 347 -9.40 1.71 -15.54
CA ILE A 347 -8.88 2.78 -14.68
C ILE A 347 -7.61 3.36 -15.31
N THR A 348 -7.54 4.70 -15.36
CA THR A 348 -6.33 5.42 -15.70
C THR A 348 -5.96 6.40 -14.58
N LEU A 349 -4.66 6.61 -14.39
CA LEU A 349 -4.13 7.53 -13.39
C LEU A 349 -3.45 8.72 -14.07
N GLU A 350 -3.79 9.93 -13.62
CA GLU A 350 -3.21 11.18 -14.10
C GLU A 350 -2.71 12.02 -12.93
N ASN A 351 -1.57 12.71 -13.10
CA ASN A 351 -1.20 13.76 -12.15
C ASN A 351 -2.24 14.88 -12.19
N ALA A 352 -2.78 15.26 -11.04
CA ALA A 352 -3.77 16.34 -10.98
C ALA A 352 -3.20 17.72 -11.34
N TYR A 353 -1.88 17.87 -11.32
CA TYR A 353 -1.18 19.14 -11.55
C TYR A 353 -0.05 18.96 -12.57
N GLN A 354 0.11 19.92 -13.46
CA GLN A 354 1.14 19.86 -14.47
C GLN A 354 2.48 20.36 -13.91
N LYS A 355 3.51 19.49 -13.88
CA LYS A 355 4.86 19.78 -13.36
C LYS A 355 4.88 20.32 -11.91
N GLU A 356 3.91 19.92 -11.13
CA GLU A 356 3.79 20.27 -9.70
C GLU A 356 3.25 19.06 -8.92
N GLU A 357 3.38 19.13 -7.60
CA GLU A 357 2.80 18.15 -6.71
C GLU A 357 1.69 18.78 -5.86
N PHE A 358 0.86 17.93 -5.27
CA PHE A 358 -0.21 18.37 -4.39
C PHE A 358 0.36 18.97 -3.10
N ILE A 359 1.32 18.26 -2.52
CA ILE A 359 2.09 18.70 -1.35
C ILE A 359 3.56 18.45 -1.64
N ALA A 360 4.43 19.40 -1.35
CA ALA A 360 5.88 19.25 -1.39
C ALA A 360 6.51 20.02 -0.23
N SER A 361 7.71 19.64 0.18
CA SER A 361 8.38 20.32 1.29
C SER A 361 9.79 20.80 0.92
N ALA A 362 10.12 22.00 1.39
CA ALA A 362 11.47 22.53 1.38
C ALA A 362 12.28 22.12 2.64
N ASP A 363 11.73 21.25 3.48
CA ASP A 363 12.42 20.65 4.63
C ASP A 363 13.03 19.29 4.23
N MET A 364 14.36 19.19 4.27
CA MET A 364 15.09 17.98 3.91
C MET A 364 14.74 16.76 4.76
N ASN A 365 14.14 16.94 5.93
CA ASN A 365 13.78 15.87 6.85
C ASN A 365 12.31 15.43 6.73
N PHE A 366 11.51 16.11 5.92
CA PHE A 366 10.13 15.67 5.65
C PHE A 366 10.12 14.35 4.88
N ARG A 367 9.55 13.31 5.50
CA ARG A 367 9.48 11.95 4.96
C ARG A 367 8.07 11.41 5.09
N PRO A 368 7.15 11.78 4.19
CA PRO A 368 5.78 11.26 4.22
C PRO A 368 5.78 9.77 3.87
N VAL A 369 5.46 8.91 4.82
CA VAL A 369 5.52 7.44 4.66
C VAL A 369 4.16 6.76 4.68
N ASN A 370 3.09 7.48 5.13
CA ASN A 370 1.75 6.93 5.12
C ASN A 370 0.71 8.04 5.03
N THR A 371 -0.43 7.73 4.39
CA THR A 371 -1.62 8.60 4.36
C THR A 371 -2.87 7.78 4.69
N ALA A 372 -3.88 8.41 5.29
CA ALA A 372 -5.16 7.77 5.60
C ALA A 372 -6.29 8.79 5.73
N THR A 373 -7.52 8.40 5.38
CA THR A 373 -8.72 9.18 5.70
C THR A 373 -9.09 8.97 7.17
N GLY A 374 -9.18 10.05 7.93
CA GLY A 374 -9.56 10.02 9.36
C GLY A 374 -11.05 10.03 9.63
N PRO A 375 -11.46 9.80 10.89
CA PRO A 375 -12.87 9.86 11.29
C PRO A 375 -13.50 11.23 11.11
N ASP A 376 -12.72 12.31 11.18
CA ASP A 376 -13.12 13.70 10.95
C ASP A 376 -13.27 14.07 9.46
N GLY A 377 -13.10 13.11 8.57
CA GLY A 377 -13.20 13.27 7.12
C GLY A 377 -12.01 13.96 6.46
N CYS A 378 -10.95 14.27 7.20
CA CYS A 378 -9.71 14.82 6.68
C CYS A 378 -8.75 13.74 6.17
N LEU A 379 -7.73 14.15 5.42
CA LEU A 379 -6.59 13.31 5.07
C LEU A 379 -5.49 13.49 6.12
N TYR A 380 -5.02 12.39 6.70
CA TYR A 380 -3.88 12.37 7.62
C TYR A 380 -2.61 11.94 6.89
N ILE A 381 -1.49 12.53 7.30
CA ILE A 381 -0.16 12.31 6.72
C ILE A 381 0.80 11.96 7.83
N VAL A 382 1.43 10.81 7.72
CA VAL A 382 2.47 10.36 8.65
C VAL A 382 3.82 10.74 8.08
N ASP A 383 4.54 11.56 8.80
CA ASP A 383 5.88 12.04 8.50
C ASP A 383 6.86 11.42 9.50
N MET A 384 7.68 10.48 9.02
CA MET A 384 8.71 9.85 9.85
C MET A 384 9.78 10.86 10.30
N TYR A 385 9.89 11.97 9.61
CA TYR A 385 10.73 13.13 9.87
C TYR A 385 12.17 12.80 10.23
N ARG A 386 12.94 12.39 9.27
CA ARG A 386 14.33 11.95 9.49
C ARG A 386 15.24 12.18 8.29
N GLY A 387 16.54 12.12 8.52
CA GLY A 387 17.53 12.32 7.47
C GLY A 387 17.72 11.11 6.55
N ILE A 388 17.78 9.90 7.12
CA ILE A 388 17.95 8.64 6.36
C ILE A 388 16.59 7.97 6.21
N ILE A 389 16.19 7.68 4.97
CA ILE A 389 14.96 6.94 4.68
C ILE A 389 15.22 5.60 3.96
N GLN A 390 16.43 5.37 3.52
CA GLN A 390 16.85 4.15 2.82
C GLN A 390 17.54 3.18 3.78
N GLU A 391 17.37 1.89 3.55
CA GLU A 391 17.98 0.84 4.36
C GLU A 391 19.50 0.63 4.09
N GLY A 392 20.16 -0.13 4.96
CA GLY A 392 21.61 -0.33 4.98
C GLY A 392 22.24 -0.85 3.68
N ASN A 393 21.50 -1.54 2.82
CA ASN A 393 22.02 -1.98 1.52
C ASN A 393 22.39 -0.81 0.61
N TRP A 394 21.71 0.32 0.71
CA TRP A 394 21.98 1.53 -0.07
C TRP A 394 23.06 2.42 0.53
N THR A 395 23.30 2.30 1.85
CA THR A 395 24.25 3.16 2.58
C THR A 395 25.62 2.52 2.81
N ARG A 396 25.95 1.46 2.09
CA ARG A 396 27.24 0.74 2.20
C ARG A 396 28.45 1.66 2.02
N PRO A 397 29.60 1.34 2.65
CA PRO A 397 30.85 2.05 2.42
C PRO A 397 31.16 2.21 0.91
N GLY A 398 31.54 3.43 0.50
CA GLY A 398 31.84 3.76 -0.90
C GLY A 398 30.62 4.09 -1.77
N SER A 399 29.38 3.87 -1.31
CA SER A 399 28.17 4.21 -2.08
C SER A 399 28.03 5.74 -2.26
N PHE A 400 27.35 6.12 -3.35
CA PHE A 400 26.98 7.52 -3.60
C PHE A 400 26.15 8.07 -2.44
N LEU A 401 25.10 7.36 -2.05
CA LEU A 401 24.17 7.77 -1.01
C LEU A 401 24.86 8.02 0.34
N ARG A 402 25.77 7.11 0.77
CA ARG A 402 26.53 7.29 2.01
C ARG A 402 27.29 8.61 2.04
N ARG A 403 27.96 8.97 0.93
CA ARG A 403 28.71 10.25 0.84
C ARG A 403 27.77 11.45 0.97
N GLN A 404 26.59 11.38 0.37
CA GLN A 404 25.59 12.46 0.44
C GLN A 404 25.03 12.63 1.86
N ILE A 405 24.71 11.52 2.54
CA ILE A 405 24.20 11.53 3.90
C ILE A 405 25.24 12.09 4.89
N LEU A 406 26.45 11.55 4.89
CA LEU A 406 27.50 11.98 5.82
C LEU A 406 27.95 13.42 5.56
N GLY A 407 28.11 13.81 4.29
CA GLY A 407 28.52 15.17 3.93
C GLY A 407 27.49 16.25 4.32
N ARG A 408 26.25 15.87 4.57
CA ARG A 408 25.15 16.75 5.00
C ARG A 408 24.69 16.50 6.44
N GLN A 409 25.36 15.62 7.16
CA GLN A 409 25.03 15.21 8.53
C GLN A 409 23.56 14.73 8.72
N LEU A 410 22.96 14.18 7.68
CA LEU A 410 21.60 13.67 7.72
C LEU A 410 21.45 12.46 8.66
N ASP A 411 22.54 11.72 8.90
CA ASP A 411 22.61 10.61 9.86
C ASP A 411 22.37 11.03 11.32
N LYS A 412 22.41 12.34 11.62
CA LYS A 412 22.13 12.90 12.96
C LYS A 412 20.66 13.21 13.19
N ASN A 413 19.86 13.23 12.12
CA ASN A 413 18.45 13.63 12.16
C ASN A 413 17.57 12.41 12.37
N ILE A 414 17.42 11.98 13.62
CA ILE A 414 16.66 10.80 14.07
C ILE A 414 15.82 11.15 15.31
N GLY A 415 14.98 10.22 15.76
CA GLY A 415 14.23 10.31 17.02
C GLY A 415 13.14 11.39 17.00
N ARG A 416 12.59 11.72 15.85
CA ARG A 416 11.49 12.68 15.67
C ARG A 416 10.33 12.02 14.95
N GLY A 417 9.25 12.74 14.79
CA GLY A 417 8.12 12.22 14.00
C GLY A 417 6.90 13.12 14.13
N ARG A 418 6.06 13.13 13.08
CA ARG A 418 4.90 14.02 13.03
C ARG A 418 3.73 13.37 12.33
N ILE A 419 2.54 13.74 12.76
CA ILE A 419 1.30 13.45 12.06
C ILE A 419 0.64 14.78 11.77
N TYR A 420 0.33 15.00 10.50
CA TYR A 420 -0.43 16.15 10.05
C TYR A 420 -1.81 15.71 9.58
N ARG A 421 -2.78 16.63 9.60
CA ARG A 421 -4.00 16.49 8.81
C ARG A 421 -4.09 17.62 7.81
N LEU A 422 -4.59 17.29 6.63
CA LEU A 422 -4.88 18.23 5.56
C LEU A 422 -6.30 18.78 5.77
N VAL A 423 -6.44 20.08 5.76
CA VAL A 423 -7.72 20.80 5.85
C VAL A 423 -7.85 21.80 4.70
N HIS A 424 -9.08 22.23 4.44
CA HIS A 424 -9.36 23.27 3.43
C HIS A 424 -9.98 24.50 4.08
N ASP A 425 -9.68 25.67 3.57
CA ASP A 425 -10.12 26.94 4.18
C ASP A 425 -11.65 27.08 4.24
N ASP A 426 -12.35 26.53 3.25
CA ASP A 426 -13.80 26.66 3.12
C ASP A 426 -14.59 25.50 3.79
N ILE A 427 -13.89 24.46 4.30
CA ILE A 427 -14.55 23.25 4.82
C ILE A 427 -14.01 22.97 6.23
N LYS A 428 -14.93 22.85 7.18
CA LYS A 428 -14.55 22.49 8.55
C LYS A 428 -14.48 20.97 8.72
N PRO A 429 -13.46 20.44 9.41
CA PRO A 429 -13.42 19.05 9.81
C PRO A 429 -14.65 18.66 10.63
N ASP A 430 -15.13 17.43 10.46
CA ASP A 430 -16.20 16.87 11.29
C ASP A 430 -15.63 16.59 12.69
N ARG A 431 -16.21 17.21 13.71
CA ARG A 431 -15.78 17.05 15.12
C ARG A 431 -16.63 16.01 15.87
N THR A 432 -17.46 15.25 15.16
CA THR A 432 -18.23 14.16 15.77
C THR A 432 -17.29 13.09 16.28
N LEU A 433 -17.30 12.87 17.59
CA LEU A 433 -16.48 11.80 18.18
C LEU A 433 -17.12 10.43 17.88
N PRO A 434 -16.39 9.52 17.24
CA PRO A 434 -16.88 8.16 17.05
C PRO A 434 -17.03 7.43 18.40
N ARG A 435 -18.10 6.62 18.50
CA ARG A 435 -18.36 5.78 19.68
C ARG A 435 -18.92 4.42 19.26
N MET A 436 -18.46 3.90 18.12
CA MET A 436 -19.04 2.69 17.53
C MET A 436 -18.81 1.43 18.35
N LEU A 437 -17.73 1.36 19.13
CA LEU A 437 -17.41 0.17 19.94
C LEU A 437 -18.46 -0.11 21.02
N SER A 438 -19.07 0.94 21.57
CA SER A 438 -20.10 0.80 22.61
C SER A 438 -21.52 0.64 22.06
N LEU A 439 -21.74 0.83 20.76
CA LEU A 439 -23.06 0.73 20.14
C LEU A 439 -23.40 -0.72 19.81
N PRO A 440 -24.66 -1.15 20.00
CA PRO A 440 -25.17 -2.41 19.48
C PRO A 440 -25.17 -2.40 17.95
N SER A 441 -25.09 -3.58 17.32
CA SER A 441 -25.00 -3.74 15.87
C SER A 441 -26.14 -3.02 15.11
N SER A 442 -27.35 -3.01 15.65
CA SER A 442 -28.50 -2.33 15.04
C SER A 442 -28.33 -0.82 14.92
N GLN A 443 -27.59 -0.18 15.82
CA GLN A 443 -27.31 1.25 15.77
C GLN A 443 -26.14 1.58 14.84
N LEU A 444 -25.33 0.62 14.41
CA LEU A 444 -24.26 0.80 13.44
C LEU A 444 -24.80 0.93 12.01
N ILE A 445 -25.98 0.39 11.71
CA ILE A 445 -26.57 0.37 10.36
C ILE A 445 -26.68 1.78 9.78
N LYS A 446 -27.02 2.79 10.58
CA LYS A 446 -27.12 4.19 10.12
C LYS A 446 -25.82 4.74 9.50
N TYR A 447 -24.67 4.22 9.92
CA TYR A 447 -23.37 4.68 9.42
C TYR A 447 -23.02 4.11 8.04
N LEU A 448 -23.76 3.12 7.52
CA LEU A 448 -23.56 2.63 6.16
C LEU A 448 -23.86 3.69 5.08
N SER A 449 -24.64 4.73 5.41
CA SER A 449 -24.91 5.88 4.53
C SER A 449 -24.02 7.10 4.82
N HIS A 450 -23.06 6.99 5.75
CA HIS A 450 -22.21 8.13 6.12
C HIS A 450 -21.37 8.62 4.93
N PRO A 451 -21.21 9.95 4.69
CA PRO A 451 -20.44 10.47 3.55
C PRO A 451 -18.95 10.12 3.61
N ASN A 452 -18.38 9.95 4.81
CA ASN A 452 -17.01 9.52 5.02
C ASN A 452 -16.88 7.99 4.99
N GLY A 453 -15.99 7.47 4.13
CA GLY A 453 -15.74 6.03 3.98
C GLY A 453 -15.25 5.36 5.26
N TRP A 454 -14.47 6.06 6.08
CA TRP A 454 -14.00 5.53 7.36
C TRP A 454 -15.15 5.02 8.26
N TRP A 455 -16.26 5.78 8.33
CA TRP A 455 -17.43 5.39 9.13
C TRP A 455 -18.14 4.17 8.53
N ARG A 456 -18.32 4.14 7.20
CA ARG A 456 -19.00 3.02 6.52
C ARG A 456 -18.23 1.72 6.71
N ASP A 457 -16.90 1.75 6.49
CA ASP A 457 -16.04 0.58 6.59
C ASP A 457 -15.99 0.03 8.01
N ASN A 458 -15.87 0.90 9.02
CA ASN A 458 -15.87 0.47 10.41
C ASN A 458 -17.23 -0.08 10.85
N ALA A 459 -18.32 0.52 10.44
CA ALA A 459 -19.67 0.00 10.74
C ALA A 459 -19.87 -1.39 10.13
N GLN A 460 -19.55 -1.59 8.84
CA GLN A 460 -19.61 -2.91 8.20
C GLN A 460 -18.73 -3.92 8.93
N LYS A 461 -17.45 -3.59 9.13
CA LYS A 461 -16.46 -4.45 9.80
C LYS A 461 -16.95 -4.89 11.18
N LEU A 462 -17.38 -3.95 12.02
CA LEU A 462 -17.88 -4.24 13.37
C LEU A 462 -19.11 -5.16 13.36
N MET A 463 -20.10 -4.92 12.50
CA MET A 463 -21.27 -5.79 12.38
C MET A 463 -20.90 -7.21 11.95
N VAL A 464 -19.99 -7.34 10.97
CA VAL A 464 -19.53 -8.65 10.48
C VAL A 464 -18.71 -9.40 11.55
N VAL A 465 -17.80 -8.71 12.23
CA VAL A 465 -16.98 -9.30 13.30
C VAL A 465 -17.83 -9.77 14.48
N ARG A 466 -18.80 -8.96 14.91
CA ARG A 466 -19.71 -9.32 16.01
C ARG A 466 -20.69 -10.42 15.65
N GLY A 467 -21.08 -10.52 14.37
CA GLY A 467 -21.87 -11.62 13.85
C GLY A 467 -23.32 -11.66 14.30
N ASP A 468 -23.89 -10.52 14.68
CA ASP A 468 -25.29 -10.40 15.08
C ASP A 468 -26.22 -10.50 13.87
N LYS A 469 -26.79 -11.70 13.67
CA LYS A 469 -27.73 -11.97 12.57
C LYS A 469 -29.11 -11.36 12.79
N SER A 470 -29.45 -10.91 13.98
CA SER A 470 -30.77 -10.33 14.28
C SER A 470 -31.05 -9.05 13.50
N ILE A 471 -29.98 -8.37 13.04
CA ILE A 471 -30.05 -7.15 12.24
C ILE A 471 -30.31 -7.39 10.73
N ALA A 472 -30.34 -8.65 10.28
CA ALA A 472 -30.49 -8.99 8.86
C ALA A 472 -31.73 -8.37 8.19
N PRO A 473 -32.93 -8.33 8.80
CA PRO A 473 -34.09 -7.67 8.18
C PRO A 473 -33.88 -6.18 7.94
N GLN A 474 -33.22 -5.48 8.87
CA GLN A 474 -32.93 -4.05 8.74
C GLN A 474 -31.89 -3.80 7.64
N LEU A 475 -30.86 -4.65 7.56
CA LEU A 475 -29.86 -4.58 6.49
C LEU A 475 -30.46 -4.88 5.12
N ALA A 476 -31.39 -5.85 5.01
CA ALA A 476 -32.10 -6.14 3.76
C ALA A 476 -32.93 -4.94 3.30
N ALA A 477 -33.61 -4.26 4.23
CA ALA A 477 -34.32 -3.02 3.92
C ALA A 477 -33.34 -1.94 3.39
N VAL A 478 -32.19 -1.70 4.04
CA VAL A 478 -31.19 -0.75 3.56
C VAL A 478 -30.67 -1.16 2.18
N ALA A 479 -30.37 -2.44 1.95
CA ALA A 479 -29.87 -2.95 0.68
C ALA A 479 -30.81 -2.73 -0.51
N THR A 480 -32.13 -2.62 -0.24
CA THR A 480 -33.13 -2.56 -1.30
C THR A 480 -33.81 -1.20 -1.43
N THR A 481 -33.83 -0.38 -0.37
CA THR A 481 -34.63 0.87 -0.34
C THR A 481 -33.81 2.13 -0.06
N SER A 482 -32.57 2.03 0.37
CA SER A 482 -31.77 3.22 0.65
C SER A 482 -31.51 4.04 -0.61
N GLU A 483 -31.65 5.35 -0.53
CA GLU A 483 -31.26 6.26 -1.63
C GLU A 483 -29.75 6.26 -1.88
N SER A 484 -28.96 6.00 -0.85
CA SER A 484 -27.49 5.94 -0.95
C SER A 484 -27.04 4.64 -1.61
N GLU A 485 -26.43 4.73 -2.80
CA GLU A 485 -25.79 3.61 -3.49
C GLU A 485 -24.79 2.89 -2.58
N LEU A 486 -23.91 3.66 -1.90
CA LEU A 486 -22.89 3.09 -1.02
C LEU A 486 -23.50 2.39 0.20
N ALA A 487 -24.63 2.90 0.73
CA ALA A 487 -25.34 2.20 1.81
C ALA A 487 -25.88 0.85 1.36
N ARG A 488 -26.46 0.77 0.14
CA ARG A 488 -26.93 -0.50 -0.43
C ARG A 488 -25.79 -1.50 -0.61
N ILE A 489 -24.65 -1.03 -1.14
CA ILE A 489 -23.43 -1.84 -1.33
C ILE A 489 -22.91 -2.38 0.01
N HIS A 490 -22.73 -1.54 1.01
CA HIS A 490 -22.24 -1.95 2.33
C HIS A 490 -23.23 -2.88 3.04
N ALA A 491 -24.55 -2.66 2.89
CA ALA A 491 -25.57 -3.54 3.46
C ALA A 491 -25.52 -4.95 2.83
N LEU A 492 -25.36 -5.05 1.51
CA LEU A 492 -25.20 -6.33 0.81
C LEU A 492 -23.99 -7.11 1.31
N TRP A 493 -22.83 -6.44 1.42
CA TRP A 493 -21.61 -7.06 1.94
C TRP A 493 -21.69 -7.40 3.42
N THR A 494 -22.40 -6.60 4.23
CA THR A 494 -22.65 -6.93 5.63
C THR A 494 -23.53 -8.19 5.75
N LEU A 495 -24.63 -8.28 4.98
CA LEU A 495 -25.47 -9.47 4.92
C LEU A 495 -24.70 -10.70 4.49
N LYS A 496 -23.83 -10.58 3.45
CA LYS A 496 -22.95 -11.66 3.01
C LYS A 496 -21.99 -12.09 4.11
N GLY A 497 -21.33 -11.13 4.78
CA GLY A 497 -20.40 -11.39 5.89
C GLY A 497 -21.05 -12.03 7.11
N LEU A 498 -22.32 -11.73 7.38
CA LEU A 498 -23.12 -12.37 8.42
C LEU A 498 -23.61 -13.77 8.02
N GLY A 499 -23.54 -14.16 6.75
CA GLY A 499 -24.17 -15.37 6.22
C GLY A 499 -25.70 -15.30 6.33
N ALA A 500 -26.27 -14.12 6.09
CA ALA A 500 -27.70 -13.81 6.23
C ALA A 500 -28.31 -13.18 4.96
N LEU A 501 -27.56 -13.11 3.86
CA LEU A 501 -28.09 -12.64 2.57
C LEU A 501 -29.03 -13.70 1.98
N ASN A 502 -30.28 -13.34 1.76
CA ASN A 502 -31.28 -14.19 1.13
C ASN A 502 -31.33 -13.97 -0.38
N ASN A 503 -31.92 -14.94 -1.10
CA ASN A 503 -32.04 -14.89 -2.57
C ASN A 503 -32.89 -13.72 -3.05
N GLU A 504 -33.94 -13.33 -2.35
CA GLU A 504 -34.84 -12.23 -2.75
C GLU A 504 -34.05 -10.91 -2.81
N THR A 505 -33.34 -10.56 -1.74
CA THR A 505 -32.48 -9.36 -1.67
C THR A 505 -31.41 -9.39 -2.76
N LEU A 506 -30.78 -10.54 -3.01
CA LEU A 506 -29.76 -10.69 -4.06
C LEU A 506 -30.37 -10.47 -5.46
N MET A 507 -31.52 -11.10 -5.76
CA MET A 507 -32.18 -10.96 -7.06
C MET A 507 -32.67 -9.53 -7.31
N GLN A 508 -33.07 -8.80 -6.27
CA GLN A 508 -33.40 -7.38 -6.38
C GLN A 508 -32.15 -6.54 -6.65
N ALA A 509 -31.04 -6.80 -5.96
CA ALA A 509 -29.77 -6.09 -6.16
C ALA A 509 -29.17 -6.30 -7.57
N LEU A 510 -29.38 -7.47 -8.20
CA LEU A 510 -28.98 -7.71 -9.61
C LEU A 510 -29.78 -6.85 -10.61
N LYS A 511 -30.89 -6.25 -10.18
CA LYS A 511 -31.73 -5.37 -11.00
C LYS A 511 -31.69 -3.90 -10.54
N ASP A 512 -30.79 -3.56 -9.62
CA ASP A 512 -30.70 -2.19 -9.08
C ASP A 512 -30.44 -1.16 -10.19
N ASN A 513 -30.95 0.04 -10.02
CA ASN A 513 -30.74 1.14 -10.97
C ASN A 513 -29.25 1.57 -11.03
N ALA A 514 -28.55 1.51 -9.89
CA ALA A 514 -27.14 1.88 -9.81
C ALA A 514 -26.21 0.75 -10.30
N PRO A 515 -25.34 1.01 -11.27
CA PRO A 515 -24.47 -0.04 -11.84
C PRO A 515 -23.53 -0.65 -10.82
N GLN A 516 -23.04 0.11 -9.84
CA GLN A 516 -22.12 -0.42 -8.84
C GLN A 516 -22.81 -1.33 -7.82
N VAL A 517 -24.11 -1.16 -7.58
CA VAL A 517 -24.90 -2.12 -6.79
C VAL A 517 -25.07 -3.43 -7.57
N ARG A 518 -25.41 -3.37 -8.88
CA ARG A 518 -25.48 -4.57 -9.73
C ARG A 518 -24.14 -5.28 -9.83
N ARG A 519 -23.03 -4.52 -10.00
CA ARG A 519 -21.67 -5.08 -9.97
C ARG A 519 -21.38 -5.80 -8.65
N THR A 520 -21.75 -5.20 -7.54
CA THR A 520 -21.63 -5.80 -6.19
C THR A 520 -22.43 -7.08 -6.08
N ALA A 521 -23.67 -7.09 -6.56
CA ALA A 521 -24.53 -8.28 -6.55
C ALA A 521 -23.96 -9.42 -7.42
N VAL A 522 -23.39 -9.10 -8.58
CA VAL A 522 -22.65 -10.06 -9.42
C VAL A 522 -21.46 -10.65 -8.66
N TRP A 523 -20.66 -9.82 -8.00
CA TRP A 523 -19.50 -10.28 -7.24
C TRP A 523 -19.91 -11.18 -6.05
N ILE A 524 -20.93 -10.80 -5.30
CA ILE A 524 -21.49 -11.62 -4.21
C ILE A 524 -22.03 -12.97 -4.70
N SER A 525 -22.58 -13.01 -5.94
CA SER A 525 -23.12 -14.22 -6.56
C SER A 525 -22.06 -15.24 -6.96
N GLU A 526 -20.78 -14.86 -6.99
CA GLU A 526 -19.66 -15.70 -7.47
C GLU A 526 -19.58 -17.05 -6.77
N GLU A 527 -19.69 -17.08 -5.45
CA GLU A 527 -19.64 -18.32 -4.66
C GLU A 527 -20.74 -19.30 -5.06
N GLU A 528 -21.95 -18.82 -5.27
CA GLU A 528 -23.07 -19.63 -5.70
C GLU A 528 -22.91 -20.10 -7.15
N ALA A 529 -22.36 -19.28 -8.03
CA ALA A 529 -22.06 -19.66 -9.39
C ALA A 529 -20.95 -20.72 -9.47
N ILE A 530 -19.94 -20.64 -8.60
CA ILE A 530 -18.89 -21.66 -8.49
C ILE A 530 -19.46 -22.99 -7.98
N LYS A 531 -20.43 -22.97 -7.06
CA LYS A 531 -21.15 -24.16 -6.58
C LYS A 531 -22.10 -24.75 -7.63
N GLY A 532 -22.30 -24.09 -8.76
CA GLY A 532 -23.20 -24.53 -9.83
C GLY A 532 -24.69 -24.25 -9.56
N ASN A 533 -25.00 -23.21 -8.79
CA ASN A 533 -26.39 -22.79 -8.57
C ASN A 533 -26.98 -22.20 -9.85
N GLU A 534 -27.66 -23.05 -10.64
CA GLU A 534 -28.21 -22.70 -11.95
C GLU A 534 -29.27 -21.58 -11.88
N GLN A 535 -29.99 -21.41 -10.77
CA GLN A 535 -30.93 -20.31 -10.62
C GLN A 535 -30.20 -18.95 -10.61
N VAL A 536 -29.09 -18.89 -9.86
CA VAL A 536 -28.23 -17.68 -9.80
C VAL A 536 -27.57 -17.45 -11.15
N ILE A 537 -27.00 -18.49 -11.77
CA ILE A 537 -26.31 -18.40 -13.06
C ILE A 537 -27.27 -17.87 -14.15
N LYS A 538 -28.51 -18.36 -14.21
CA LYS A 538 -29.54 -17.87 -15.14
C LYS A 538 -29.93 -16.41 -14.87
N ALA A 539 -29.95 -15.96 -13.61
CA ALA A 539 -30.19 -14.55 -13.29
C ALA A 539 -29.07 -13.64 -13.78
N LEU A 540 -27.82 -14.13 -13.70
CA LEU A 540 -26.63 -13.43 -14.18
C LEU A 540 -26.58 -13.32 -15.71
N ASP A 541 -27.20 -14.22 -16.47
CA ASP A 541 -27.24 -14.19 -17.94
C ASP A 541 -27.82 -12.88 -18.49
N ALA A 542 -28.82 -12.32 -17.81
CA ALA A 542 -29.43 -11.05 -18.22
C ALA A 542 -28.42 -9.87 -18.22
N LEU A 543 -27.36 -9.94 -17.43
CA LEU A 543 -26.36 -8.89 -17.28
C LEU A 543 -25.24 -8.92 -18.32
N LYS A 544 -25.18 -9.90 -19.21
CA LYS A 544 -24.18 -9.95 -20.30
C LYS A 544 -24.28 -8.77 -21.26
N ARG A 545 -25.44 -8.08 -21.30
CA ARG A 545 -25.68 -6.86 -22.08
C ARG A 545 -25.94 -5.63 -21.20
N ASP A 546 -25.53 -5.68 -19.92
CA ASP A 546 -25.66 -4.53 -19.02
C ASP A 546 -24.99 -3.29 -19.66
N PRO A 547 -25.61 -2.10 -19.58
CA PRO A 547 -25.03 -0.89 -20.13
C PRO A 547 -23.66 -0.54 -19.49
N SER A 548 -23.44 -0.91 -18.23
CA SER A 548 -22.18 -0.65 -17.53
C SER A 548 -21.12 -1.68 -17.85
N ALA A 549 -19.96 -1.22 -18.33
CA ALA A 549 -18.80 -2.06 -18.56
C ALA A 549 -18.25 -2.66 -17.25
N ASP A 550 -18.36 -1.95 -16.12
CA ASP A 550 -17.97 -2.48 -14.79
C ASP A 550 -18.79 -3.72 -14.41
N VAL A 551 -20.09 -3.72 -14.69
CA VAL A 551 -20.97 -4.88 -14.44
C VAL A 551 -20.60 -6.04 -15.34
N ARG A 552 -20.45 -5.80 -16.64
CA ARG A 552 -20.05 -6.83 -17.60
C ARG A 552 -18.68 -7.41 -17.29
N PHE A 553 -17.72 -6.57 -16.88
CA PHE A 553 -16.38 -7.04 -16.50
C PHE A 553 -16.42 -7.90 -15.24
N GLN A 554 -17.14 -7.47 -14.20
CA GLN A 554 -17.31 -8.30 -13.00
C GLN A 554 -18.00 -9.63 -13.32
N LEU A 555 -18.97 -9.64 -14.21
CA LEU A 555 -19.62 -10.86 -14.67
C LEU A 555 -18.64 -11.86 -15.29
N ALA A 556 -17.73 -11.38 -16.16
CA ALA A 556 -16.68 -12.20 -16.74
C ALA A 556 -15.74 -12.76 -15.66
N LEU A 557 -15.34 -11.92 -14.69
CA LEU A 557 -14.47 -12.33 -13.59
C LEU A 557 -15.12 -13.39 -12.70
N SER A 558 -16.36 -13.17 -12.29
CA SER A 558 -17.05 -14.05 -11.33
C SER A 558 -17.48 -15.39 -11.92
N LEU A 559 -17.83 -15.45 -13.21
CA LEU A 559 -18.27 -16.70 -13.85
C LEU A 559 -17.12 -17.56 -14.37
N ARG A 560 -15.91 -17.03 -14.56
CA ARG A 560 -14.78 -17.79 -15.14
C ARG A 560 -14.36 -19.04 -14.35
N PHE A 561 -14.67 -19.06 -13.05
CA PHE A 561 -14.34 -20.20 -12.17
C PHE A 561 -15.47 -21.23 -12.05
N SER A 562 -16.67 -20.94 -12.53
CA SER A 562 -17.77 -21.88 -12.53
C SER A 562 -17.53 -23.00 -13.53
N LYS A 563 -17.83 -24.23 -13.12
CA LYS A 563 -17.78 -25.42 -13.98
C LYS A 563 -19.10 -25.67 -14.74
N SER A 564 -20.13 -24.87 -14.47
CA SER A 564 -21.43 -24.97 -15.17
C SER A 564 -21.25 -24.63 -16.66
N GLU A 565 -21.80 -25.46 -17.51
CA GLU A 565 -21.81 -25.21 -18.97
C GLU A 565 -22.55 -23.91 -19.29
N THR A 566 -23.64 -23.63 -18.58
CA THR A 566 -24.40 -22.36 -18.73
C THR A 566 -23.50 -21.17 -18.42
N ALA A 567 -22.74 -21.20 -17.31
CA ALA A 567 -21.82 -20.11 -16.96
C ALA A 567 -20.71 -19.91 -17.98
N GLN A 568 -20.13 -21.00 -18.49
CA GLN A 568 -19.07 -20.93 -19.50
C GLN A 568 -19.59 -20.37 -20.83
N ASN A 569 -20.83 -20.69 -21.23
CA ASN A 569 -21.47 -20.14 -22.42
C ASN A 569 -21.73 -18.62 -22.24
N ILE A 570 -22.19 -18.18 -21.05
CA ILE A 570 -22.35 -16.75 -20.74
C ILE A 570 -21.02 -16.01 -20.90
N VAL A 571 -19.91 -16.53 -20.34
CA VAL A 571 -18.58 -15.92 -20.46
C VAL A 571 -18.15 -15.85 -21.92
N LYS A 572 -18.31 -16.92 -22.70
CA LYS A 572 -17.96 -16.95 -24.12
C LYS A 572 -18.73 -15.89 -24.94
N GLU A 573 -20.04 -15.80 -24.75
CA GLU A 573 -20.88 -14.80 -25.41
C GLU A 573 -20.50 -13.38 -24.98
N LEU A 574 -20.27 -13.17 -23.68
CA LEU A 574 -19.88 -11.89 -23.10
C LEU A 574 -18.56 -11.38 -23.69
N LEU A 575 -17.55 -12.25 -23.81
CA LEU A 575 -16.26 -11.91 -24.44
C LEU A 575 -16.42 -11.57 -25.93
N ALA A 576 -17.24 -12.33 -26.66
CA ALA A 576 -17.53 -12.04 -28.06
C ALA A 576 -18.22 -10.68 -28.24
N LEU A 577 -19.20 -10.36 -27.38
CA LEU A 577 -19.91 -9.06 -27.40
C LEU A 577 -19.00 -7.88 -27.04
N ASN A 578 -17.89 -8.12 -26.34
CA ASN A 578 -16.97 -7.10 -25.85
C ASN A 578 -15.55 -7.25 -26.41
N ALA A 579 -15.38 -7.83 -27.59
CA ALA A 579 -14.07 -8.09 -28.21
C ALA A 579 -13.21 -6.83 -28.40
N GLY A 580 -13.80 -5.64 -28.47
CA GLY A 580 -13.11 -4.34 -28.54
C GLY A 580 -12.74 -3.73 -27.17
N ASN A 581 -13.15 -4.33 -26.05
CA ASN A 581 -12.82 -3.83 -24.72
C ASN A 581 -11.47 -4.38 -24.26
N GLU A 582 -10.44 -3.50 -24.20
CA GLU A 582 -9.07 -3.86 -23.82
C GLU A 582 -8.99 -4.52 -22.43
N LEU A 583 -9.73 -4.00 -21.46
CA LEU A 583 -9.74 -4.54 -20.10
C LEU A 583 -10.18 -6.00 -20.06
N MET A 584 -11.26 -6.31 -20.79
CA MET A 584 -11.84 -7.65 -20.82
C MET A 584 -10.96 -8.63 -21.59
N THR A 585 -10.45 -8.22 -22.76
CA THR A 585 -9.59 -9.06 -23.60
C THR A 585 -8.24 -9.36 -22.96
N GLU A 586 -7.58 -8.36 -22.35
CA GLU A 586 -6.30 -8.57 -21.66
C GLU A 586 -6.49 -9.37 -20.35
N SER A 587 -7.59 -9.16 -19.61
CA SER A 587 -7.88 -9.97 -18.43
C SER A 587 -8.08 -11.45 -18.78
N GLN A 588 -8.81 -11.74 -19.85
CA GLN A 588 -9.02 -13.13 -20.30
C GLN A 588 -7.72 -13.77 -20.80
N LYS A 589 -6.95 -13.04 -21.59
CA LYS A 589 -5.64 -13.50 -22.08
C LYS A 589 -4.69 -13.83 -20.92
N LYS A 590 -4.61 -12.95 -19.92
CA LYS A 590 -3.80 -13.19 -18.72
C LYS A 590 -4.26 -14.41 -17.93
N TYR A 591 -5.55 -14.59 -17.78
CA TYR A 591 -6.12 -15.77 -17.14
C TYR A 591 -5.73 -17.09 -17.86
N GLU A 592 -5.84 -17.11 -19.20
CA GLU A 592 -5.45 -18.28 -20.01
C GLU A 592 -3.95 -18.55 -19.97
N GLU A 593 -3.13 -17.48 -20.03
CA GLU A 593 -1.68 -17.58 -19.84
C GLU A 593 -1.32 -18.15 -18.47
N GLY A 594 -2.01 -17.71 -17.40
CA GLY A 594 -1.84 -18.23 -16.05
C GLY A 594 -2.19 -19.71 -15.92
N ILE A 595 -3.25 -20.17 -16.60
CA ILE A 595 -3.60 -21.62 -16.64
C ILE A 595 -2.49 -22.41 -17.33
N ARG A 596 -2.00 -21.96 -18.50
CA ARG A 596 -0.92 -22.61 -19.25
C ARG A 596 0.37 -22.67 -18.43
N THR A 597 0.74 -21.57 -17.79
CA THR A 597 1.95 -21.49 -16.95
C THR A 597 1.88 -22.44 -15.78
N ARG A 598 0.72 -22.56 -15.12
CA ARG A 598 0.52 -23.52 -14.02
C ARG A 598 0.61 -24.96 -14.50
N ALA A 599 -0.02 -25.29 -15.61
CA ALA A 599 0.05 -26.65 -16.17
C ALA A 599 1.50 -27.04 -16.49
N LEU A 600 2.31 -26.15 -17.05
CA LEU A 600 3.73 -26.36 -17.29
C LEU A 600 4.55 -26.50 -15.98
N ALA A 601 4.24 -25.67 -14.97
CA ALA A 601 4.88 -25.76 -13.67
C ALA A 601 4.56 -27.08 -12.97
N ASP A 602 3.31 -27.56 -13.05
CA ASP A 602 2.88 -28.85 -12.50
C ASP A 602 3.58 -30.00 -13.21
N GLU A 603 3.76 -29.92 -14.51
CA GLU A 603 4.51 -30.94 -15.30
C GLU A 603 5.99 -30.96 -14.91
N ASN A 604 6.64 -29.79 -14.82
CA ASN A 604 8.02 -29.67 -14.36
C ASN A 604 8.20 -30.17 -12.91
N SER A 605 7.17 -29.99 -12.06
CA SER A 605 7.23 -30.40 -10.65
C SER A 605 7.30 -31.93 -10.48
N LYS A 606 6.74 -32.70 -11.41
CA LYS A 606 6.74 -34.15 -11.35
C LYS A 606 8.15 -34.77 -11.34
N THR A 607 9.14 -34.05 -11.85
CA THR A 607 10.55 -34.48 -11.91
C THR A 607 11.37 -33.96 -10.73
N MET A 608 10.79 -33.21 -9.80
CA MET A 608 11.47 -32.58 -8.68
C MET A 608 11.11 -33.27 -7.34
N THR A 609 12.08 -33.34 -6.44
CA THR A 609 11.83 -33.71 -5.04
C THR A 609 10.96 -32.64 -4.35
N ALA A 610 10.33 -32.97 -3.22
CA ALA A 610 9.51 -32.04 -2.45
C ALA A 610 10.31 -30.83 -1.94
N GLU A 611 11.62 -30.96 -1.71
CA GLU A 611 12.50 -29.85 -1.31
C GLU A 611 12.77 -28.93 -2.49
N GLU A 612 13.06 -29.47 -3.66
CA GLU A 612 13.27 -28.73 -4.89
C GLU A 612 12.02 -27.96 -5.31
N GLN A 613 10.85 -28.59 -5.20
CA GLN A 613 9.56 -27.94 -5.45
C GLN A 613 9.37 -26.73 -4.52
N ARG A 614 9.69 -26.86 -3.23
CA ARG A 614 9.62 -25.76 -2.27
C ARG A 614 10.57 -24.62 -2.60
N LEU A 615 11.80 -24.94 -3.03
CA LEU A 615 12.75 -23.94 -3.48
C LEU A 615 12.21 -23.13 -4.67
N VAL A 616 11.74 -23.81 -5.70
CA VAL A 616 11.21 -23.19 -6.91
C VAL A 616 9.95 -22.37 -6.62
N GLN A 617 9.03 -22.87 -5.79
CA GLN A 617 7.82 -22.14 -5.39
C GLN A 617 8.14 -20.85 -4.62
N ARG A 618 9.07 -20.92 -3.66
CA ARG A 618 9.57 -19.71 -2.96
C ARG A 618 10.25 -18.74 -3.92
N GLY A 619 11.05 -19.27 -4.83
CA GLY A 619 11.74 -18.46 -5.83
C GLY A 619 10.78 -17.72 -6.75
N ALA A 620 9.66 -18.32 -7.13
CA ALA A 620 8.60 -17.64 -7.88
C ALA A 620 8.03 -16.44 -7.12
N VAL A 621 7.80 -16.58 -5.82
CA VAL A 621 7.34 -15.48 -4.95
C VAL A 621 8.37 -14.35 -4.95
N PHE A 622 9.63 -14.66 -4.66
CA PHE A 622 10.70 -13.66 -4.58
C PHE A 622 10.99 -12.98 -5.92
N PHE A 623 10.96 -13.72 -7.01
CA PHE A 623 11.10 -13.18 -8.35
C PHE A 623 10.01 -12.15 -8.66
N ASN A 624 8.77 -12.51 -8.37
CA ASN A 624 7.62 -11.64 -8.58
C ASN A 624 7.60 -10.41 -7.66
N GLN A 625 8.26 -10.46 -6.53
CA GLN A 625 8.36 -9.34 -5.59
C GLN A 625 9.38 -8.28 -6.03
N LEU A 626 10.52 -8.71 -6.59
CA LEU A 626 11.64 -7.82 -6.86
C LEU A 626 12.09 -7.84 -8.33
N CYS A 627 12.36 -9.01 -8.88
CA CYS A 627 13.06 -9.16 -10.15
C CYS A 627 12.18 -8.77 -11.36
N VAL A 628 10.86 -8.95 -11.22
CA VAL A 628 9.87 -8.68 -12.27
C VAL A 628 9.93 -7.23 -12.76
N THR A 629 10.31 -6.29 -11.91
CA THR A 629 10.37 -4.86 -12.23
C THR A 629 11.32 -4.57 -13.41
N CYS A 630 12.47 -5.22 -13.44
CA CYS A 630 13.47 -5.03 -14.49
C CYS A 630 13.44 -6.15 -15.54
N HIS A 631 13.13 -7.39 -15.12
CA HIS A 631 13.21 -8.55 -16.01
C HIS A 631 11.87 -8.98 -16.63
N GLY A 632 10.74 -8.36 -16.23
CA GLY A 632 9.41 -8.74 -16.68
C GLY A 632 8.90 -10.03 -16.02
N ALA A 633 7.59 -10.19 -15.93
CA ALA A 633 6.97 -11.36 -15.31
C ALA A 633 7.24 -12.66 -16.10
N ASP A 634 7.45 -12.55 -17.40
CA ASP A 634 7.80 -13.65 -18.30
C ASP A 634 9.32 -13.78 -18.51
N GLY A 635 10.12 -12.97 -17.82
CA GLY A 635 11.56 -12.95 -17.95
C GLY A 635 12.12 -12.43 -19.27
N LYS A 636 11.29 -11.84 -20.14
CA LYS A 636 11.73 -11.29 -21.43
C LYS A 636 12.22 -9.85 -21.35
N GLY A 637 12.17 -9.26 -20.15
CA GLY A 637 12.49 -7.87 -19.91
C GLY A 637 11.28 -6.95 -20.01
N VAL A 638 11.46 -5.73 -19.56
CA VAL A 638 10.50 -4.63 -19.70
C VAL A 638 11.17 -3.51 -20.48
N LEU A 639 10.40 -2.62 -21.07
CA LEU A 639 10.92 -1.39 -21.65
C LEU A 639 10.56 -0.24 -20.70
N ASN A 640 11.55 0.57 -20.34
CA ASN A 640 11.30 1.80 -19.62
C ASN A 640 10.66 2.86 -20.55
N GLN A 641 10.35 4.04 -20.01
CA GLN A 641 9.73 5.12 -20.78
C GLN A 641 10.57 5.57 -21.99
N ASN A 642 11.89 5.46 -21.90
CA ASN A 642 12.81 5.77 -23.01
C ASN A 642 12.90 4.65 -24.04
N LYS A 643 12.07 3.60 -23.91
CA LYS A 643 12.12 2.37 -24.72
C LYS A 643 13.44 1.60 -24.60
N GLU A 644 14.15 1.79 -23.50
CA GLU A 644 15.36 1.05 -23.14
C GLU A 644 15.02 -0.11 -22.20
N MET A 645 15.79 -1.18 -22.27
CA MET A 645 15.66 -2.29 -21.34
C MET A 645 16.51 -2.01 -20.09
N PRO A 646 15.93 -2.01 -18.87
CA PRO A 646 16.70 -1.83 -17.64
C PRO A 646 17.64 -3.01 -17.34
N ALA A 647 17.30 -4.21 -17.80
CA ALA A 647 18.04 -5.43 -17.51
C ALA A 647 17.98 -6.43 -18.68
N PRO A 648 18.95 -7.37 -18.77
CA PRO A 648 18.91 -8.40 -19.80
C PRO A 648 17.74 -9.37 -19.62
N PRO A 649 17.16 -9.91 -20.71
CA PRO A 649 16.19 -10.99 -20.64
C PRO A 649 16.76 -12.23 -19.94
N LEU A 650 15.95 -12.89 -19.12
CA LEU A 650 16.28 -14.14 -18.41
C LEU A 650 15.67 -15.37 -19.09
N ALA A 651 14.53 -15.20 -19.77
CA ALA A 651 13.83 -16.27 -20.46
C ALA A 651 14.65 -16.78 -21.65
N GLY A 652 14.92 -18.08 -21.69
CA GLY A 652 15.73 -18.71 -22.77
C GLY A 652 17.20 -18.31 -22.79
N SER A 653 17.67 -17.56 -21.77
CA SER A 653 19.04 -17.03 -21.73
C SER A 653 20.06 -18.16 -21.59
N LYS A 654 21.09 -18.16 -22.45
CA LYS A 654 22.24 -19.09 -22.34
C LYS A 654 23.00 -18.89 -21.01
N ASN A 655 23.07 -17.67 -20.52
CA ASN A 655 23.75 -17.35 -19.27
C ASN A 655 22.97 -17.90 -18.07
N VAL A 656 21.64 -17.80 -18.09
CA VAL A 656 20.78 -18.34 -17.04
C VAL A 656 20.82 -19.87 -17.02
N ASN A 657 20.82 -20.49 -18.18
CA ASN A 657 20.86 -21.97 -18.29
C ASN A 657 22.28 -22.55 -18.20
N GLY A 658 23.34 -21.71 -18.18
CA GLY A 658 24.73 -22.08 -18.07
C GLY A 658 25.22 -22.29 -16.63
N ASP A 659 26.44 -21.83 -16.33
CA ASP A 659 27.09 -21.98 -15.03
C ASP A 659 26.32 -21.23 -13.93
N PRO A 660 25.79 -21.91 -12.90
CA PRO A 660 25.07 -21.28 -11.81
C PRO A 660 25.95 -20.40 -10.91
N GLU A 661 27.27 -20.66 -10.82
CA GLU A 661 28.18 -19.91 -9.97
C GLU A 661 28.25 -18.43 -10.39
N LYS A 662 28.24 -18.16 -11.69
CA LYS A 662 28.20 -16.79 -12.21
C LYS A 662 26.94 -16.05 -11.77
N LEU A 663 25.78 -16.71 -11.82
CA LEU A 663 24.52 -16.13 -11.38
C LEU A 663 24.52 -15.87 -9.87
N VAL A 664 25.06 -16.78 -9.08
CA VAL A 664 25.21 -16.59 -7.63
C VAL A 664 26.10 -15.38 -7.34
N LYS A 665 27.24 -15.24 -8.01
CA LYS A 665 28.13 -14.05 -7.90
C LYS A 665 27.39 -12.76 -8.22
N VAL A 666 26.60 -12.75 -9.29
CA VAL A 666 25.77 -11.59 -9.70
C VAL A 666 24.75 -11.24 -8.62
N LEU A 667 23.99 -12.21 -8.10
CA LEU A 667 23.00 -11.93 -7.07
C LEU A 667 23.65 -11.49 -5.74
N LEU A 668 24.78 -12.04 -5.36
CA LEU A 668 25.45 -11.66 -4.12
C LEU A 668 26.03 -10.26 -4.15
N HIS A 669 26.67 -9.87 -5.25
CA HIS A 669 27.49 -8.64 -5.31
C HIS A 669 27.02 -7.61 -6.33
N GLY A 670 25.97 -7.94 -7.12
CA GLY A 670 25.48 -7.09 -8.21
C GLY A 670 26.33 -7.16 -9.49
N LEU A 671 25.82 -6.56 -10.56
CA LEU A 671 26.45 -6.51 -11.88
C LEU A 671 26.34 -5.10 -12.46
N THR A 672 27.42 -4.62 -13.06
CA THR A 672 27.48 -3.32 -13.72
C THR A 672 28.19 -3.41 -15.08
N GLY A 673 27.94 -2.42 -15.93
CA GLY A 673 28.53 -2.33 -17.28
C GLY A 673 27.82 -3.21 -18.32
N PRO A 674 28.37 -3.28 -19.54
CA PRO A 674 27.75 -4.02 -20.64
C PRO A 674 27.69 -5.52 -20.36
N VAL A 675 26.56 -6.15 -20.69
CA VAL A 675 26.42 -7.62 -20.71
C VAL A 675 26.37 -8.07 -22.16
N GLU A 676 27.31 -8.92 -22.56
CA GLU A 676 27.46 -9.38 -23.96
C GLU A 676 27.54 -8.22 -24.97
N GLY A 677 28.21 -7.12 -24.57
CA GLY A 677 28.38 -5.92 -25.42
C GLY A 677 27.18 -4.98 -25.46
N LYS A 678 26.05 -5.34 -24.82
CA LYS A 678 24.85 -4.50 -24.74
C LYS A 678 24.80 -3.74 -23.41
N VAL A 679 24.55 -2.44 -23.49
CA VAL A 679 24.35 -1.57 -22.32
C VAL A 679 22.86 -1.61 -21.93
N TYR A 680 22.61 -1.70 -20.63
CA TYR A 680 21.27 -1.63 -20.02
C TYR A 680 21.17 -0.38 -19.16
N SER A 681 19.96 0.18 -19.02
CA SER A 681 19.78 1.47 -18.34
C SER A 681 20.00 1.39 -16.83
N ASP A 682 19.84 0.21 -16.23
CA ASP A 682 20.04 -0.02 -14.81
C ASP A 682 21.18 -1.00 -14.50
N ILE A 683 21.66 -0.94 -13.27
CA ILE A 683 22.59 -1.92 -12.72
C ILE A 683 21.80 -3.02 -11.99
N MET A 684 22.30 -4.23 -11.98
CA MET A 684 21.78 -5.28 -11.10
C MET A 684 22.25 -5.00 -9.66
N PRO A 685 21.35 -4.67 -8.73
CA PRO A 685 21.74 -4.40 -7.35
C PRO A 685 22.19 -5.68 -6.64
N PRO A 686 23.10 -5.59 -5.65
CA PRO A 686 23.49 -6.73 -4.85
C PRO A 686 22.38 -7.17 -3.90
N LEU A 687 22.12 -8.47 -3.86
CA LEU A 687 21.15 -9.10 -2.96
C LEU A 687 21.83 -9.93 -1.86
N GLY A 688 23.14 -9.75 -1.65
CA GLY A 688 23.94 -10.51 -0.70
C GLY A 688 23.55 -10.33 0.78
N GLY A 689 22.70 -9.35 1.10
CA GLY A 689 22.08 -9.20 2.42
C GLY A 689 21.03 -10.27 2.75
N ASN A 690 20.53 -10.98 1.73
CA ASN A 690 19.59 -12.09 1.91
C ASN A 690 20.37 -13.40 2.20
N ASP A 691 19.69 -14.36 2.84
CA ASP A 691 20.28 -15.66 3.15
C ASP A 691 20.49 -16.54 1.90
N ASP A 692 21.23 -17.64 2.09
CA ASP A 692 21.54 -18.57 1.00
C ASP A 692 20.29 -19.26 0.46
N GLN A 693 19.28 -19.47 1.29
CA GLN A 693 18.00 -20.04 0.92
C GLN A 693 17.22 -19.13 -0.03
N TYR A 694 17.23 -17.82 0.22
CA TYR A 694 16.62 -16.81 -0.66
C TYR A 694 17.26 -16.82 -2.04
N ILE A 695 18.60 -16.68 -2.10
CA ILE A 695 19.35 -16.63 -3.36
C ILE A 695 19.15 -17.93 -4.16
N ALA A 696 19.25 -19.09 -3.47
CA ALA A 696 19.03 -20.40 -4.09
C ALA A 696 17.62 -20.55 -4.65
N SER A 697 16.60 -20.07 -3.91
CA SER A 697 15.20 -20.13 -4.34
C SER A 697 14.96 -19.29 -5.60
N VAL A 698 15.41 -18.04 -5.63
CA VAL A 698 15.27 -17.15 -6.79
C VAL A 698 15.93 -17.77 -8.02
N LEU A 699 17.19 -18.23 -7.90
CA LEU A 699 17.92 -18.82 -9.00
C LEU A 699 17.30 -20.14 -9.47
N SER A 700 16.81 -20.96 -8.56
CA SER A 700 16.13 -22.21 -8.90
C SER A 700 14.86 -21.97 -9.71
N TYR A 701 14.05 -20.97 -9.33
CA TYR A 701 12.87 -20.58 -10.12
C TYR A 701 13.26 -20.03 -11.50
N ILE A 702 14.20 -19.11 -11.58
CA ILE A 702 14.66 -18.53 -12.84
C ILE A 702 15.18 -19.61 -13.80
N ARG A 703 15.95 -20.55 -13.28
CA ARG A 703 16.59 -21.63 -14.06
C ARG A 703 15.63 -22.76 -14.45
N LYS A 704 14.63 -23.07 -13.61
CA LYS A 704 13.77 -24.25 -13.80
C LYS A 704 12.40 -23.93 -14.38
N ASN A 705 11.79 -22.80 -14.00
CA ASN A 705 10.38 -22.53 -14.32
C ASN A 705 10.12 -21.24 -15.09
N LEU A 706 11.08 -20.32 -15.17
CA LEU A 706 10.85 -19.06 -15.88
C LEU A 706 10.88 -19.29 -17.39
N ALA A 707 9.72 -19.23 -18.02
CA ALA A 707 9.48 -19.13 -19.46
C ALA A 707 10.52 -19.82 -20.39
N GLY A 708 10.48 -21.16 -20.43
CA GLY A 708 11.33 -21.96 -21.33
C GLY A 708 12.72 -22.30 -20.77
N ASN A 709 13.07 -21.84 -19.58
CA ASN A 709 14.27 -22.31 -18.86
C ASN A 709 13.99 -23.69 -18.24
N ASN A 710 14.96 -24.61 -18.35
CA ASN A 710 14.88 -25.94 -17.75
C ASN A 710 16.29 -26.44 -17.36
N ALA A 711 17.05 -25.60 -16.66
CA ALA A 711 18.35 -25.95 -16.11
C ALA A 711 18.22 -26.48 -14.67
N PRO A 712 19.24 -27.21 -14.15
CA PRO A 712 19.25 -27.67 -12.78
C PRO A 712 19.06 -26.54 -11.76
N ILE A 713 18.43 -26.90 -10.63
CA ILE A 713 18.28 -25.96 -9.50
C ILE A 713 19.61 -25.58 -8.89
N VAL A 714 19.60 -24.50 -8.10
CA VAL A 714 20.74 -24.06 -7.27
C VAL A 714 20.41 -24.39 -5.82
N LYS A 715 21.30 -25.08 -5.12
CA LYS A 715 21.11 -25.44 -3.71
C LYS A 715 21.65 -24.33 -2.79
N PRO A 716 21.11 -24.19 -1.56
CA PRO A 716 21.66 -23.25 -0.58
C PRO A 716 23.15 -23.46 -0.28
N SER A 717 23.61 -24.73 -0.31
CA SER A 717 25.04 -25.09 -0.17
C SER A 717 25.92 -24.51 -1.28
N ASP A 718 25.39 -24.44 -2.53
CA ASP A 718 26.14 -23.87 -3.67
C ASP A 718 26.28 -22.35 -3.48
N VAL A 719 25.21 -21.70 -3.02
CA VAL A 719 25.24 -20.27 -2.69
C VAL A 719 26.22 -19.98 -1.57
N LYS A 720 26.20 -20.79 -0.49
CA LYS A 720 27.12 -20.65 0.64
C LYS A 720 28.59 -20.75 0.19
N LYS A 721 28.92 -21.74 -0.63
CA LYS A 721 30.28 -21.90 -1.17
C LYS A 721 30.76 -20.65 -1.89
N VAL A 722 29.93 -20.05 -2.75
CA VAL A 722 30.29 -18.83 -3.49
C VAL A 722 30.37 -17.63 -2.56
N ARG A 723 29.45 -17.51 -1.60
CA ARG A 723 29.45 -16.42 -0.61
C ARG A 723 30.73 -16.43 0.20
N ASP A 724 31.14 -17.60 0.71
CA ASP A 724 32.36 -17.75 1.49
C ASP A 724 33.61 -17.41 0.63
N ALA A 725 33.64 -17.87 -0.62
CA ALA A 725 34.73 -17.59 -1.56
C ALA A 725 34.84 -16.12 -1.98
N THR A 726 33.75 -15.36 -1.88
CA THR A 726 33.71 -13.95 -2.32
C THR A 726 33.43 -12.97 -1.17
N ALA A 727 33.57 -13.40 0.10
CA ALA A 727 33.22 -12.61 1.29
C ALA A 727 33.93 -11.25 1.38
N GLY A 728 35.14 -11.12 0.84
CA GLY A 728 35.91 -9.87 0.80
C GLY A 728 35.52 -8.89 -0.33
N ARG A 729 34.59 -9.27 -1.21
CA ARG A 729 34.24 -8.42 -2.36
C ARG A 729 33.22 -7.34 -1.98
N SER A 730 33.63 -6.10 -2.16
CA SER A 730 32.76 -4.93 -1.94
C SER A 730 32.31 -4.22 -3.23
N LYS A 731 32.80 -4.67 -4.41
CA LYS A 731 32.54 -4.05 -5.71
C LYS A 731 31.54 -4.91 -6.51
N PHE A 732 30.79 -4.25 -7.38
CA PHE A 732 30.00 -4.94 -8.41
C PHE A 732 30.89 -5.79 -9.29
N TRP A 733 30.33 -6.89 -9.82
CA TRP A 733 30.96 -7.61 -10.93
C TRP A 733 30.77 -6.85 -12.25
N THR A 734 31.73 -7.02 -13.15
CA THR A 734 31.51 -6.73 -14.56
C THR A 734 31.40 -8.04 -15.34
N TRP A 735 30.73 -7.98 -16.50
CA TRP A 735 30.58 -9.17 -17.33
C TRP A 735 31.93 -9.76 -17.78
N ALA A 736 32.92 -8.91 -18.01
CA ALA A 736 34.27 -9.32 -18.37
C ALA A 736 34.95 -10.11 -17.25
N GLU A 737 34.87 -9.66 -15.98
CA GLU A 737 35.41 -10.37 -14.82
C GLU A 737 34.75 -11.74 -14.59
N LEU A 738 33.47 -11.89 -14.86
CA LEU A 738 32.73 -13.16 -14.70
C LEU A 738 33.09 -14.20 -15.77
N ASN A 739 33.72 -13.80 -16.88
CA ASN A 739 34.10 -14.67 -17.99
C ASN A 739 35.62 -14.90 -18.06
N GLN A 740 36.38 -14.38 -17.11
CA GLN A 740 37.80 -14.74 -16.88
C GLN A 740 37.85 -15.99 -16.01
#